data_762194437dab8114936790a99aa9c461
#
_entry.id   762194437dab8114936790a99aa9c461
#
_cell.length_a   1.000
_cell.length_b   1.000
_cell.length_c   1.000
_cell.angle_alpha   90.00
_cell.angle_beta   90.00
_cell.angle_gamma   90.00
#
_symmetry.space_group_name_H-M   'P 1'
#
loop_
_entity.id
_entity.type
_entity.pdbx_description
1 polymer ?
#
loop_
_entity_poly.entity_id
_entity_poly.type
_entity_poly.pdbx_seq_one_letter_code
_entity_poly.pdbx_strand_id
1 'polypeptide(L)'
;MLDRSKYKNTYFFHKGVKFPEFEGVSKDELKELLGGKGYGLYLMHCVLDIRCPVVVNVPTFHANDLENGHMKKALQDEIMQRLEEMEKVSGKTFGDTKNPLLVSARSGAKYSMPGMMDTILNIGLTDKIVDALATGEQARFWLDSYRRLLQMYGDVVEQIKDENGEDPFEETLTEFKKEKGAKTDLDLTADDLRELITKYKAIYAKYGHEFPQDPKKQVMASAEAVFRSWNNERAIFTRKLEGIPDSLGTAVNIQEMVFGNRTPRSATGVYFTRDKVTGIKHDILDGTVLFQAQGEDVVAGIRNSLPIEALRDHADPAFHAIYEELKATGDKLEHKCRDMQDTEFTIEEVNGVPTLYFLQIRDGKRSAKAESVIAYNLVKEGILTKEEAICKVNPERFEELLFPQIEPKDRKAATMIAKGSAASPGAACGKVCFTQDEALAAKANKEDAILVTVMTSQEDVKGMKASRGILTTTGTKVFHAAIMATAWGIPAVVGASEITIDKAAGTFSCNGHTVKRGDYITISGTTGEVYLGKVPMTVPSKLEESAQAILDWCQEIKSLDVRANAEAAETEPAYNKGARGVGLFRTEHMFLGDRLPYIQKVLFGNDKDEAKKALDAIYNFSKEDFKHSMSVMDGYGVTIRLLDAPLHEFFPHNSGLKQEENPMLGHRSVRMAITNPEIPEMQIKAVLDAAAELIKEGKHPKPEIEIPLVIIAPEVKAILEIAVKVAAQVKKEQGFAVPYALGTMVETPAAAISASEIVPELTRKEAGYDDDCNPTYGFASFGTNDRTQTTLAISRDDADRFLPLYVDKEFFERHPFISIHPAVEKMVRTFVKDARAIDPKFEIFICGEHGGDVYTIGRLHEIGLTGVSMSPGKVYRSIIKARARQVQNPRKSVK
;
A
#
# COMPACT_ATOMS: atom_id res chain seq x y z
N MET A 1 -17.64 12.76 -4.85
CA MET A 1 -17.39 14.20 -4.53
C MET A 1 -18.39 14.63 -3.48
N LEU A 2 -17.92 15.37 -2.49
CA LEU A 2 -18.76 15.93 -1.42
C LEU A 2 -19.84 16.86 -2.01
N ASP A 3 -21.05 16.75 -1.49
CA ASP A 3 -22.11 17.74 -1.76
C ASP A 3 -21.87 18.98 -0.88
N ARG A 4 -21.11 19.94 -1.41
CA ARG A 4 -20.67 21.16 -0.70
C ARG A 4 -21.80 21.97 -0.11
N SER A 5 -23.02 21.88 -0.66
CA SER A 5 -24.19 22.66 -0.21
C SER A 5 -24.65 22.28 1.19
N LYS A 6 -24.24 21.12 1.69
CA LYS A 6 -24.60 20.60 3.03
C LYS A 6 -23.66 21.08 4.13
N TYR A 7 -22.51 21.66 3.79
CA TYR A 7 -21.43 21.93 4.73
C TYR A 7 -21.07 23.42 4.78
N LYS A 8 -20.50 23.83 5.91
CA LYS A 8 -20.00 25.20 6.13
C LYS A 8 -18.64 25.40 5.48
N ASN A 9 -18.29 26.65 5.24
CA ASN A 9 -16.95 27.00 4.74
C ASN A 9 -15.87 26.98 5.84
N THR A 10 -16.27 27.09 7.11
CA THR A 10 -15.37 27.03 8.27
C THR A 10 -16.01 26.37 9.46
N TYR A 11 -15.21 25.67 10.27
CA TYR A 11 -15.63 25.04 11.52
C TYR A 11 -14.72 25.50 12.67
N PHE A 12 -15.30 25.83 13.81
CA PHE A 12 -14.55 26.16 15.01
C PHE A 12 -14.75 25.06 16.06
N PHE A 13 -13.66 24.28 16.32
CA PHE A 13 -13.68 23.18 17.27
C PHE A 13 -13.19 23.63 18.63
N HIS A 14 -14.05 23.49 19.61
CA HIS A 14 -13.76 23.70 21.03
C HIS A 14 -14.68 22.84 21.90
N LYS A 15 -14.40 22.77 23.18
CA LYS A 15 -15.19 21.99 24.12
C LYS A 15 -16.67 22.36 24.09
N GLY A 16 -17.53 21.34 24.03
CA GLY A 16 -19.00 21.48 24.13
C GLY A 16 -19.70 21.87 22.82
N VAL A 17 -18.98 22.16 21.74
CA VAL A 17 -19.61 22.49 20.45
C VAL A 17 -20.13 21.23 19.77
N LYS A 18 -21.29 21.36 19.10
CA LYS A 18 -21.91 20.28 18.32
C LYS A 18 -22.18 20.75 16.89
N PHE A 19 -22.09 19.81 15.96
CA PHE A 19 -22.34 20.02 14.54
C PHE A 19 -23.42 19.05 14.07
N PRO A 20 -24.72 19.44 14.09
CA PRO A 20 -25.81 18.58 13.64
C PRO A 20 -25.63 18.05 12.22
N GLU A 21 -24.97 18.82 11.35
CA GLU A 21 -24.64 18.44 9.98
C GLU A 21 -23.67 17.26 9.87
N PHE A 22 -23.04 16.83 10.96
CA PHE A 22 -22.15 15.65 11.00
C PHE A 22 -22.84 14.38 11.51
N GLU A 23 -24.09 14.49 11.97
CA GLU A 23 -24.86 13.34 12.44
C GLU A 23 -25.17 12.38 11.29
N GLY A 24 -24.78 11.10 11.44
CA GLY A 24 -24.97 10.08 10.40
C GLY A 24 -23.97 10.13 9.25
N VAL A 25 -23.06 11.10 9.22
CA VAL A 25 -22.02 11.20 8.20
C VAL A 25 -20.89 10.20 8.50
N SER A 26 -20.43 9.50 7.50
CA SER A 26 -19.37 8.49 7.66
C SER A 26 -18.02 9.11 8.03
N LYS A 27 -17.16 8.33 8.73
CA LYS A 27 -15.78 8.72 9.04
C LYS A 27 -15.02 9.15 7.78
N ASP A 28 -15.22 8.43 6.68
CA ASP A 28 -14.50 8.67 5.42
C ASP A 28 -14.90 9.99 4.78
N GLU A 29 -16.18 10.32 4.80
CA GLU A 29 -16.74 11.58 4.30
C GLU A 29 -16.32 12.76 5.18
N LEU A 30 -16.29 12.60 6.50
CA LEU A 30 -15.78 13.65 7.40
C LEU A 30 -14.27 13.87 7.22
N LYS A 31 -13.49 12.83 6.95
CA LYS A 31 -12.07 12.99 6.60
C LYS A 31 -11.88 13.65 5.23
N GLU A 32 -12.77 13.41 4.29
CA GLU A 32 -12.75 14.10 3.00
C GLU A 32 -13.08 15.58 3.15
N LEU A 33 -13.98 15.95 4.04
CA LEU A 33 -14.38 17.33 4.33
C LEU A 33 -13.32 18.09 5.12
N LEU A 34 -12.99 17.56 6.31
CA LEU A 34 -12.18 18.26 7.32
C LEU A 34 -10.68 17.99 7.19
N GLY A 35 -10.31 17.06 6.32
CA GLY A 35 -8.99 16.45 6.32
C GLY A 35 -8.76 15.52 7.52
N GLY A 36 -7.72 14.69 7.47
CA GLY A 36 -7.42 13.73 8.55
C GLY A 36 -7.14 14.40 9.89
N LYS A 37 -6.35 15.49 9.90
CA LYS A 37 -6.06 16.26 11.13
C LYS A 37 -7.32 16.94 11.68
N GLY A 38 -8.09 17.62 10.83
CA GLY A 38 -9.33 18.28 11.22
C GLY A 38 -10.35 17.30 11.80
N TYR A 39 -10.51 16.13 11.19
CA TYR A 39 -11.36 15.07 11.72
C TYR A 39 -10.89 14.59 13.10
N GLY A 40 -9.59 14.39 13.29
CA GLY A 40 -9.02 14.02 14.59
C GLY A 40 -9.30 15.06 15.66
N LEU A 41 -9.12 16.35 15.35
CA LEU A 41 -9.40 17.45 16.27
C LEU A 41 -10.89 17.55 16.59
N TYR A 42 -11.77 17.42 15.59
CA TYR A 42 -13.22 17.32 15.81
C TYR A 42 -13.57 16.17 16.78
N LEU A 43 -13.00 14.99 16.54
CA LEU A 43 -13.25 13.81 17.37
C LEU A 43 -12.82 14.05 18.82
N MET A 44 -11.64 14.61 19.03
CA MET A 44 -11.09 14.86 20.37
C MET A 44 -11.89 15.95 21.11
N HIS A 45 -12.11 17.11 20.46
CA HIS A 45 -12.83 18.22 21.09
C HIS A 45 -14.30 17.96 21.31
N CYS A 46 -15.00 17.54 20.23
CA CYS A 46 -16.45 17.63 20.18
C CYS A 46 -17.12 16.31 20.53
N VAL A 47 -16.42 15.17 20.42
CA VAL A 47 -16.99 13.84 20.64
C VAL A 47 -16.48 13.21 21.93
N LEU A 48 -15.17 13.33 22.24
CA LEU A 48 -14.52 12.64 23.35
C LEU A 48 -14.18 13.54 24.54
N ASP A 49 -14.37 14.84 24.42
CA ASP A 49 -14.05 15.85 25.45
C ASP A 49 -12.59 15.73 25.96
N ILE A 50 -11.66 15.55 25.02
CA ILE A 50 -10.22 15.49 25.30
C ILE A 50 -9.65 16.91 25.25
N ARG A 51 -8.74 17.24 26.15
CA ARG A 51 -8.11 18.56 26.22
C ARG A 51 -7.20 18.77 25.04
N CYS A 52 -7.59 19.68 24.13
CA CYS A 52 -6.87 20.11 22.93
C CYS A 52 -6.86 21.63 22.83
N PRO A 53 -5.86 22.25 22.20
CA PRO A 53 -5.93 23.66 21.81
C PRO A 53 -7.08 23.89 20.82
N VAL A 54 -7.78 25.01 20.95
CA VAL A 54 -8.90 25.35 20.05
C VAL A 54 -8.45 25.55 18.60
N VAL A 55 -9.31 25.24 17.64
CA VAL A 55 -8.91 25.23 16.23
C VAL A 55 -10.04 25.70 15.30
N VAL A 56 -9.69 26.53 14.33
CA VAL A 56 -10.50 26.83 13.16
C VAL A 56 -10.06 25.92 12.02
N ASN A 57 -10.96 25.07 11.55
CA ASN A 57 -10.75 24.22 10.38
C ASN A 57 -11.41 24.86 9.15
N VAL A 58 -10.63 24.99 8.07
CA VAL A 58 -11.09 25.40 6.75
C VAL A 58 -11.07 24.17 5.84
N PRO A 59 -12.25 23.69 5.35
CA PRO A 59 -12.41 22.45 4.62
C PRO A 59 -11.54 22.28 3.38
N THR A 60 -11.31 21.03 3.02
CA THR A 60 -10.40 20.61 1.93
C THR A 60 -10.75 21.18 0.56
N PHE A 61 -12.03 21.34 0.26
CA PHE A 61 -12.50 21.78 -1.05
C PHE A 61 -12.07 23.23 -1.41
N HIS A 62 -11.68 24.05 -0.43
CA HIS A 62 -11.19 25.39 -0.67
C HIS A 62 -9.78 25.43 -1.30
N ALA A 63 -9.00 24.35 -1.17
CA ALA A 63 -7.69 24.26 -1.82
C ALA A 63 -7.78 24.37 -3.36
N ASN A 64 -8.88 23.93 -3.94
CA ASN A 64 -9.13 23.98 -5.38
C ASN A 64 -9.90 25.22 -5.83
N ASP A 65 -10.29 26.10 -4.90
CA ASP A 65 -11.09 27.30 -5.16
C ASP A 65 -10.29 28.60 -5.07
N LEU A 66 -8.95 28.51 -4.97
CA LEU A 66 -8.08 29.67 -4.92
C LEU A 66 -8.10 30.43 -6.27
N GLU A 67 -8.22 31.76 -6.21
CA GLU A 67 -8.13 32.62 -7.36
C GLU A 67 -6.73 33.28 -7.38
N ASN A 68 -5.91 32.97 -8.37
CA ASN A 68 -4.51 33.39 -8.45
C ASN A 68 -3.69 33.11 -7.15
N GLY A 69 -3.94 31.98 -6.50
CA GLY A 69 -3.28 31.59 -5.26
C GLY A 69 -3.86 32.22 -3.97
N HIS A 70 -4.94 32.98 -4.07
CA HIS A 70 -5.58 33.69 -2.95
C HIS A 70 -6.98 33.17 -2.67
N MET A 71 -7.35 33.18 -1.40
CA MET A 71 -8.70 32.86 -0.97
C MET A 71 -9.70 33.97 -1.35
N LYS A 72 -10.94 33.58 -1.69
CA LYS A 72 -12.03 34.54 -1.92
C LYS A 72 -12.27 35.41 -0.68
N LYS A 73 -12.59 36.70 -0.89
CA LYS A 73 -12.79 37.67 0.19
C LYS A 73 -13.83 37.19 1.22
N ALA A 74 -14.91 36.57 0.76
CA ALA A 74 -15.95 36.06 1.65
C ALA A 74 -15.44 34.98 2.61
N LEU A 75 -14.53 34.09 2.15
CA LEU A 75 -13.89 33.09 2.99
C LEU A 75 -12.93 33.73 3.99
N GLN A 76 -12.13 34.73 3.54
CA GLN A 76 -11.25 35.47 4.44
C GLN A 76 -12.02 36.15 5.56
N ASP A 77 -13.15 36.79 5.24
CA ASP A 77 -14.02 37.46 6.22
C ASP A 77 -14.61 36.45 7.23
N GLU A 78 -15.02 35.27 6.78
CA GLU A 78 -15.51 34.21 7.66
C GLU A 78 -14.42 33.67 8.58
N ILE A 79 -13.19 33.45 8.07
CA ILE A 79 -12.05 33.06 8.88
C ILE A 79 -11.76 34.12 9.95
N MET A 80 -11.79 35.40 9.58
CA MET A 80 -11.59 36.51 10.52
C MET A 80 -12.61 36.49 11.66
N GLN A 81 -13.89 36.23 11.36
CA GLN A 81 -14.92 36.07 12.37
C GLN A 81 -14.63 34.91 13.30
N ARG A 82 -14.17 33.75 12.78
CA ARG A 82 -13.79 32.61 13.61
C ARG A 82 -12.58 32.89 14.49
N LEU A 83 -11.64 33.70 14.04
CA LEU A 83 -10.48 34.11 14.86
C LEU A 83 -10.93 34.99 16.02
N GLU A 84 -11.92 35.87 15.84
CA GLU A 84 -12.52 36.65 16.94
C GLU A 84 -13.27 35.78 17.95
N GLU A 85 -13.91 34.68 17.49
CA GLU A 85 -14.51 33.69 18.38
C GLU A 85 -13.41 32.94 19.16
N MET A 86 -12.30 32.60 18.49
CA MET A 86 -11.14 31.96 19.11
C MET A 86 -10.53 32.83 20.23
N GLU A 87 -10.38 34.14 20.01
CA GLU A 87 -9.90 35.07 21.04
C GLU A 87 -10.79 35.03 22.29
N LYS A 88 -12.11 35.01 22.12
CA LYS A 88 -13.08 34.94 23.23
C LYS A 88 -13.01 33.63 24.00
N VAL A 89 -12.83 32.50 23.30
CA VAL A 89 -12.81 31.16 23.92
C VAL A 89 -11.47 30.89 24.59
N SER A 90 -10.36 31.29 23.97
CA SER A 90 -9.02 31.09 24.53
C SER A 90 -8.65 32.08 25.65
N GLY A 91 -9.33 33.24 25.70
CA GLY A 91 -9.00 34.32 26.61
C GLY A 91 -7.67 35.02 26.29
N LYS A 92 -7.17 34.84 25.06
CA LYS A 92 -5.95 35.47 24.52
C LYS A 92 -6.34 36.35 23.33
N THR A 93 -5.53 37.35 23.00
CA THR A 93 -5.86 38.31 21.93
C THR A 93 -4.69 38.46 20.95
N PHE A 94 -4.96 38.50 19.67
CA PHE A 94 -3.94 38.79 18.67
C PHE A 94 -3.37 40.21 18.85
N GLY A 95 -2.05 40.30 18.89
CA GLY A 95 -1.34 41.59 19.05
C GLY A 95 -1.26 42.10 20.50
N ASP A 96 -1.82 41.38 21.47
CA ASP A 96 -1.66 41.73 22.89
C ASP A 96 -0.23 41.52 23.36
N THR A 97 0.36 42.51 23.99
CA THR A 97 1.74 42.48 24.49
C THR A 97 1.88 41.80 25.85
N LYS A 98 0.78 41.34 26.47
CA LYS A 98 0.80 40.66 27.77
C LYS A 98 0.40 39.19 27.67
N ASN A 99 -0.65 38.90 26.90
CA ASN A 99 -1.19 37.56 26.71
C ASN A 99 -1.60 37.34 25.23
N PRO A 100 -0.60 37.32 24.31
CA PRO A 100 -0.89 37.20 22.87
C PRO A 100 -1.50 35.85 22.51
N LEU A 101 -2.52 35.88 21.64
CA LEU A 101 -2.94 34.66 20.94
C LEU A 101 -1.94 34.34 19.84
N LEU A 102 -1.32 33.20 19.92
CA LEU A 102 -0.46 32.66 18.85
C LEU A 102 -1.11 31.41 18.28
N VAL A 103 -0.99 31.22 16.96
CA VAL A 103 -1.57 30.09 16.27
C VAL A 103 -0.56 29.43 15.33
N SER A 104 -0.86 28.21 14.94
CA SER A 104 -0.21 27.50 13.84
C SER A 104 -1.18 27.35 12.67
N ALA A 105 -0.71 27.40 11.44
CA ALA A 105 -1.45 27.00 10.25
C ALA A 105 -0.90 25.65 9.75
N ARG A 106 -1.73 24.59 9.81
CA ARG A 106 -1.34 23.20 9.55
C ARG A 106 -2.18 22.60 8.43
N SER A 107 -1.54 21.96 7.46
CA SER A 107 -2.21 21.21 6.40
C SER A 107 -2.93 19.97 6.95
N GLY A 108 -4.02 19.56 6.31
CA GLY A 108 -4.80 18.40 6.71
C GLY A 108 -5.51 17.75 5.53
N ALA A 109 -4.79 16.95 4.71
CA ALA A 109 -5.42 16.17 3.66
C ALA A 109 -6.15 14.93 4.22
N LYS A 110 -7.07 14.35 3.45
CA LYS A 110 -7.78 13.10 3.78
C LYS A 110 -6.79 11.97 4.12
N TYR A 111 -5.75 11.83 3.30
CA TYR A 111 -4.67 10.88 3.50
C TYR A 111 -3.45 11.57 4.09
N SER A 112 -2.79 10.92 5.05
CA SER A 112 -1.62 11.48 5.72
C SER A 112 -0.40 11.39 4.80
N MET A 113 0.17 12.52 4.45
CA MET A 113 1.42 12.67 3.68
C MET A 113 2.44 13.43 4.54
N PRO A 114 3.15 12.76 5.46
CA PRO A 114 4.05 13.41 6.41
C PRO A 114 5.16 14.17 5.68
N GLY A 115 5.34 15.45 6.05
CA GLY A 115 6.40 16.31 5.51
C GLY A 115 6.24 16.75 4.05
N MET A 116 5.14 16.39 3.36
CA MET A 116 4.92 16.76 1.95
C MET A 116 4.23 18.12 1.80
N MET A 117 3.55 18.59 2.83
CA MET A 117 2.85 19.87 2.87
C MET A 117 3.33 20.70 4.04
N ASP A 118 3.22 22.01 3.91
CA ASP A 118 3.84 22.97 4.81
C ASP A 118 3.03 23.20 6.10
N THR A 119 3.73 23.66 7.14
CA THR A 119 3.19 24.08 8.44
C THR A 119 3.91 25.36 8.84
N ILE A 120 3.18 26.33 9.35
CA ILE A 120 3.74 27.55 9.91
C ILE A 120 3.34 27.66 11.38
N LEU A 121 4.30 27.85 12.27
CA LEU A 121 4.11 27.95 13.71
C LEU A 121 4.35 29.38 14.22
N ASN A 122 3.93 29.63 15.46
CA ASN A 122 4.15 30.89 16.18
C ASN A 122 3.54 32.13 15.49
N ILE A 123 2.56 31.93 14.60
CA ILE A 123 1.88 33.01 13.89
C ILE A 123 1.21 33.95 14.90
N GLY A 124 1.44 35.22 14.78
CA GLY A 124 0.94 36.25 15.67
C GLY A 124 2.03 37.04 16.38
N LEU A 125 3.29 36.57 16.35
CA LEU A 125 4.42 37.30 16.91
C LEU A 125 4.77 38.51 16.01
N THR A 126 5.05 39.62 16.65
CA THR A 126 5.50 40.90 16.04
C THR A 126 6.65 41.45 16.85
N ASP A 127 7.39 42.42 16.29
CA ASP A 127 8.44 43.13 17.01
C ASP A 127 7.95 43.69 18.34
N LYS A 128 6.80 44.33 18.33
CA LYS A 128 6.18 44.92 19.52
C LYS A 128 5.89 43.92 20.62
N ILE A 129 5.43 42.73 20.28
CA ILE A 129 5.16 41.66 21.24
C ILE A 129 6.45 41.09 21.80
N VAL A 130 7.43 40.84 20.93
CA VAL A 130 8.73 40.28 21.33
C VAL A 130 9.49 41.24 22.21
N ASP A 131 9.51 42.55 21.88
CA ASP A 131 10.13 43.59 22.70
C ASP A 131 9.51 43.70 24.10
N ALA A 132 8.20 43.47 24.21
CA ALA A 132 7.50 43.51 25.49
C ALA A 132 7.71 42.25 26.34
N LEU A 133 7.79 41.06 25.73
CA LEU A 133 7.80 39.78 26.43
C LEU A 133 9.17 39.13 26.54
N ALA A 134 10.11 39.44 25.67
CA ALA A 134 11.45 38.84 25.68
C ALA A 134 12.36 39.47 26.75
N THR A 135 11.93 39.32 28.00
CA THR A 135 12.63 39.85 29.20
C THR A 135 12.86 38.75 30.21
N GLY A 136 13.90 38.89 31.05
CA GLY A 136 14.22 37.92 32.11
C GLY A 136 14.41 36.50 31.61
N GLU A 137 13.97 35.54 32.39
CA GLU A 137 14.11 34.10 32.08
C GLU A 137 13.35 33.66 30.81
N GLN A 138 12.30 34.38 30.41
CA GLN A 138 11.47 34.05 29.22
C GLN A 138 12.05 34.68 27.93
N ALA A 139 13.11 35.47 28.02
CA ALA A 139 13.66 36.20 26.84
C ALA A 139 14.03 35.22 25.72
N ARG A 140 14.76 34.14 26.05
CA ARG A 140 15.21 33.18 25.09
C ARG A 140 14.03 32.50 24.37
N PHE A 141 12.98 32.08 25.11
CA PHE A 141 11.78 31.44 24.56
C PHE A 141 11.09 32.32 23.49
N TRP A 142 10.83 33.60 23.80
CA TRP A 142 10.15 34.51 22.87
C TRP A 142 10.99 34.82 21.63
N LEU A 143 12.28 34.98 21.82
CA LEU A 143 13.22 35.28 20.71
C LEU A 143 13.37 34.06 19.78
N ASP A 144 13.52 32.83 20.33
CA ASP A 144 13.62 31.64 19.52
C ASP A 144 12.30 31.36 18.77
N SER A 145 11.14 31.54 19.43
CA SER A 145 9.84 31.42 18.79
C SER A 145 9.65 32.41 17.63
N TYR A 146 10.16 33.66 17.80
CA TYR A 146 10.10 34.66 16.74
C TYR A 146 11.08 34.35 15.60
N ARG A 147 12.30 33.95 15.93
CA ARG A 147 13.27 33.50 14.93
C ARG A 147 12.71 32.38 14.05
N ARG A 148 12.09 31.38 14.69
CA ARG A 148 11.44 30.25 13.96
C ARG A 148 10.30 30.73 13.06
N LEU A 149 9.46 31.67 13.53
CA LEU A 149 8.42 32.26 12.71
C LEU A 149 8.98 32.98 11.50
N LEU A 150 10.00 33.82 11.71
CA LEU A 150 10.66 34.54 10.61
C LEU A 150 11.20 33.58 9.54
N GLN A 151 11.87 32.49 9.95
CA GLN A 151 12.39 31.50 9.04
C GLN A 151 11.26 30.81 8.25
N MET A 152 10.27 30.21 8.96
CA MET A 152 9.17 29.48 8.30
C MET A 152 8.31 30.38 7.41
N TYR A 153 8.06 31.61 7.83
CA TYR A 153 7.28 32.58 7.05
C TYR A 153 8.03 32.99 5.78
N GLY A 154 9.33 33.24 5.89
CA GLY A 154 10.18 33.59 4.73
C GLY A 154 10.27 32.43 3.72
N ASP A 155 10.52 31.21 4.21
CA ASP A 155 10.66 30.04 3.36
C ASP A 155 9.32 29.62 2.72
N VAL A 156 8.24 29.50 3.52
CA VAL A 156 6.97 28.90 3.09
C VAL A 156 6.00 29.93 2.49
N VAL A 157 5.84 31.09 3.12
CA VAL A 157 4.83 32.07 2.70
C VAL A 157 5.36 32.97 1.61
N GLU A 158 6.55 33.55 1.81
CA GLU A 158 7.22 34.47 0.87
C GLU A 158 8.06 33.75 -0.18
N GLN A 159 8.31 32.43 0.01
CA GLN A 159 9.10 31.58 -0.89
C GLN A 159 10.50 32.13 -1.18
N ILE A 160 11.14 32.71 -0.17
CA ILE A 160 12.49 33.25 -0.28
C ILE A 160 13.48 32.11 -0.41
N LYS A 161 14.15 32.02 -1.54
CA LYS A 161 15.20 31.05 -1.87
C LYS A 161 16.43 31.73 -2.39
N ASP A 162 17.60 31.12 -2.19
CA ASP A 162 18.84 31.60 -2.78
C ASP A 162 18.94 31.30 -4.29
N GLU A 163 20.05 31.58 -4.91
CA GLU A 163 20.30 31.36 -6.34
C GLU A 163 20.31 29.87 -6.71
N ASN A 164 20.53 28.96 -5.74
CA ASN A 164 20.54 27.53 -5.89
C ASN A 164 19.17 26.87 -5.53
N GLY A 165 18.21 27.67 -5.07
CA GLY A 165 16.90 27.19 -4.61
C GLY A 165 16.89 26.71 -3.15
N GLU A 166 17.95 26.98 -2.37
CA GLU A 166 18.08 26.58 -0.96
C GLU A 166 17.52 27.64 0.00
N ASP A 167 17.32 27.27 1.27
CA ASP A 167 16.81 28.17 2.33
C ASP A 167 17.93 29.05 2.90
N PRO A 168 17.95 30.35 2.60
CA PRO A 168 19.01 31.24 3.09
C PRO A 168 18.93 31.50 4.60
N PHE A 169 17.79 31.22 5.25
CA PHE A 169 17.66 31.34 6.70
C PHE A 169 18.37 30.17 7.40
N GLU A 170 18.23 28.94 6.87
CA GLU A 170 18.89 27.76 7.43
C GLU A 170 20.41 27.82 7.24
N GLU A 171 20.87 28.29 6.10
CA GLU A 171 22.29 28.55 5.85
C GLU A 171 22.84 29.54 6.88
N THR A 172 22.15 30.67 7.04
CA THR A 172 22.53 31.71 8.02
C THR A 172 22.56 31.16 9.44
N LEU A 173 21.59 30.34 9.85
CA LEU A 173 21.57 29.70 11.16
C LEU A 173 22.77 28.78 11.35
N THR A 174 23.08 27.98 10.35
CA THR A 174 24.20 27.03 10.38
C THR A 174 25.55 27.72 10.50
N GLU A 175 25.76 28.82 9.74
CA GLU A 175 26.97 29.62 9.83
C GLU A 175 27.06 30.33 11.16
N PHE A 176 25.97 30.91 11.63
CA PHE A 176 25.90 31.64 12.90
C PHE A 176 26.20 30.72 14.10
N LYS A 177 25.68 29.46 14.09
CA LYS A 177 26.04 28.47 15.10
C LYS A 177 27.56 28.17 15.12
N LYS A 178 28.17 28.07 13.94
CA LYS A 178 29.63 27.89 13.86
C LYS A 178 30.39 29.08 14.40
N GLU A 179 29.95 30.31 14.06
CA GLU A 179 30.54 31.55 14.55
C GLU A 179 30.49 31.64 16.08
N LYS A 180 29.37 31.26 16.70
CA LYS A 180 29.16 31.26 18.16
C LYS A 180 29.71 30.04 18.89
N GLY A 181 30.19 29.03 18.17
CA GLY A 181 30.62 27.75 18.77
C GLY A 181 29.47 26.91 19.35
N ALA A 182 28.23 27.20 18.96
CA ALA A 182 27.03 26.51 19.37
C ALA A 182 26.86 25.16 18.60
N LYS A 183 26.56 24.10 19.30
CA LYS A 183 26.29 22.77 18.70
C LYS A 183 24.82 22.61 18.30
N THR A 184 23.93 23.19 19.08
CA THR A 184 22.48 23.14 18.90
C THR A 184 21.88 24.53 19.04
N ASP A 185 20.62 24.71 18.60
CA ASP A 185 19.87 25.96 18.77
C ASP A 185 19.71 26.34 20.25
N LEU A 186 19.76 25.35 21.17
CA LEU A 186 19.65 25.60 22.60
C LEU A 186 20.88 26.28 23.22
N ASP A 187 22.02 26.17 22.56
CA ASP A 187 23.27 26.78 23.01
C ASP A 187 23.32 28.27 22.74
N LEU A 188 22.42 28.78 21.88
CA LEU A 188 22.31 30.23 21.58
C LEU A 188 21.64 30.97 22.73
N THR A 189 22.30 32.04 23.16
CA THR A 189 21.79 32.93 24.19
C THR A 189 20.69 33.86 23.68
N ALA A 190 20.02 34.57 24.57
CA ALA A 190 19.03 35.56 24.17
C ALA A 190 19.64 36.69 23.31
N ASP A 191 20.87 37.11 23.58
CA ASP A 191 21.56 38.11 22.79
C ASP A 191 21.99 37.61 21.42
N ASP A 192 22.44 36.33 21.34
CA ASP A 192 22.72 35.70 20.05
C ASP A 192 21.45 35.61 19.18
N LEU A 193 20.31 35.27 19.77
CA LEU A 193 19.04 35.23 19.05
C LEU A 193 18.57 36.59 18.56
N ARG A 194 18.83 37.67 19.29
CA ARG A 194 18.56 39.07 18.84
C ARG A 194 19.41 39.41 17.60
N GLU A 195 20.67 39.03 17.65
CA GLU A 195 21.58 39.23 16.50
C GLU A 195 21.12 38.43 15.28
N LEU A 196 20.76 37.17 15.47
CA LEU A 196 20.26 36.29 14.39
C LEU A 196 18.94 36.80 13.79
N ILE A 197 17.99 37.30 14.61
CA ILE A 197 16.76 37.91 14.15
C ILE A 197 17.06 39.13 13.25
N THR A 198 18.09 39.94 13.61
CA THR A 198 18.53 41.09 12.79
C THR A 198 19.06 40.61 11.43
N LYS A 199 19.86 39.53 11.41
CA LYS A 199 20.33 38.91 10.16
C LYS A 199 19.16 38.39 9.31
N TYR A 200 18.15 37.74 9.92
CA TYR A 200 16.97 37.26 9.22
C TYR A 200 16.14 38.40 8.57
N LYS A 201 15.95 39.49 9.28
CA LYS A 201 15.29 40.68 8.70
C LYS A 201 16.07 41.28 7.53
N ALA A 202 17.39 41.23 7.57
CA ALA A 202 18.23 41.65 6.45
C ALA A 202 18.05 40.71 5.23
N ILE A 203 17.80 39.41 5.44
CA ILE A 203 17.45 38.49 4.33
C ILE A 203 16.15 38.92 3.67
N TYR A 204 15.06 39.17 4.45
CA TYR A 204 13.83 39.71 3.88
C TYR A 204 14.06 40.93 3.00
N ALA A 205 14.79 41.94 3.54
CA ALA A 205 15.10 43.16 2.79
C ALA A 205 15.94 42.93 1.52
N LYS A 206 16.91 41.98 1.58
CA LYS A 206 17.74 41.58 0.43
C LYS A 206 16.91 41.07 -0.73
N TYR A 207 15.86 40.30 -0.43
CA TYR A 207 14.97 39.70 -1.44
C TYR A 207 13.73 40.57 -1.74
N GLY A 208 13.66 41.83 -1.21
CA GLY A 208 12.57 42.75 -1.50
C GLY A 208 11.26 42.48 -0.74
N HIS A 209 11.32 41.76 0.35
CA HIS A 209 10.19 41.44 1.21
C HIS A 209 10.27 42.22 2.55
N GLU A 210 9.12 42.29 3.22
CA GLU A 210 9.02 42.83 4.59
C GLU A 210 8.14 41.87 5.40
N PHE A 211 8.61 41.45 6.59
CA PHE A 211 7.84 40.60 7.47
C PHE A 211 6.63 41.34 8.04
N PRO A 212 5.38 40.85 7.86
CA PRO A 212 4.17 41.56 8.29
C PRO A 212 4.08 41.70 9.80
N GLN A 213 3.88 42.97 10.27
CA GLN A 213 3.68 43.27 11.69
C GLN A 213 2.22 43.28 12.12
N ASP A 214 1.30 42.79 11.28
CA ASP A 214 -0.12 42.56 11.57
C ASP A 214 -0.38 41.03 11.73
N PRO A 215 -0.67 40.55 12.95
CA PRO A 215 -0.93 39.13 13.19
C PRO A 215 -2.00 38.51 12.30
N LYS A 216 -3.06 39.27 12.01
CA LYS A 216 -4.19 38.73 11.21
C LYS A 216 -3.79 38.60 9.74
N LYS A 217 -2.94 39.49 9.21
CA LYS A 217 -2.35 39.33 7.88
C LYS A 217 -1.43 38.11 7.82
N GLN A 218 -0.62 37.88 8.87
CA GLN A 218 0.22 36.68 8.96
C GLN A 218 -0.62 35.40 8.88
N VAL A 219 -1.75 35.31 9.60
CA VAL A 219 -2.66 34.14 9.57
C VAL A 219 -3.20 33.91 8.18
N MET A 220 -3.71 34.95 7.49
CA MET A 220 -4.31 34.82 6.16
C MET A 220 -3.30 34.33 5.13
N ALA A 221 -2.11 34.96 5.08
CA ALA A 221 -1.06 34.59 4.15
C ALA A 221 -0.55 33.16 4.42
N SER A 222 -0.43 32.77 5.71
CA SER A 222 -0.06 31.40 6.09
C SER A 222 -1.11 30.36 5.67
N ALA A 223 -2.41 30.68 5.81
CA ALA A 223 -3.49 29.78 5.38
C ALA A 223 -3.47 29.58 3.85
N GLU A 224 -3.25 30.66 3.09
CA GLU A 224 -3.10 30.58 1.63
C GLU A 224 -1.86 29.77 1.22
N ALA A 225 -0.73 29.96 1.91
CA ALA A 225 0.48 29.17 1.65
C ALA A 225 0.26 27.67 1.91
N VAL A 226 -0.43 27.31 3.00
CA VAL A 226 -0.79 25.91 3.29
C VAL A 226 -1.69 25.33 2.21
N PHE A 227 -2.67 26.06 1.70
CA PHE A 227 -3.48 25.60 0.56
C PHE A 227 -2.63 25.39 -0.70
N ARG A 228 -1.74 26.33 -1.02
CA ARG A 228 -0.82 26.22 -2.17
C ARG A 228 0.10 25.01 -2.06
N SER A 229 0.50 24.62 -0.83
CA SER A 229 1.41 23.49 -0.61
C SER A 229 0.84 22.13 -1.07
N TRP A 230 -0.49 22.02 -1.27
CA TRP A 230 -1.11 20.88 -1.94
C TRP A 230 -0.53 20.61 -3.32
N ASN A 231 -0.13 21.66 -4.03
CA ASN A 231 0.40 21.62 -5.39
C ASN A 231 1.93 21.74 -5.45
N ASN A 232 2.64 21.60 -4.32
CA ASN A 232 4.09 21.48 -4.32
C ASN A 232 4.53 20.18 -5.01
N GLU A 233 5.67 20.19 -5.69
CA GLU A 233 6.19 19.02 -6.42
C GLU A 233 6.26 17.76 -5.56
N ARG A 234 6.68 17.88 -4.31
CA ARG A 234 6.75 16.78 -3.33
C ARG A 234 5.37 16.17 -3.07
N ALA A 235 4.36 17.00 -2.88
CA ALA A 235 2.99 16.58 -2.61
C ALA A 235 2.36 15.93 -3.86
N ILE A 236 2.57 16.50 -5.05
CA ILE A 236 2.12 15.94 -6.34
C ILE A 236 2.76 14.57 -6.55
N PHE A 237 4.09 14.46 -6.37
CA PHE A 237 4.79 13.18 -6.54
C PHE A 237 4.26 12.10 -5.61
N THR A 238 4.06 12.43 -4.32
CA THR A 238 3.53 11.48 -3.33
C THR A 238 2.10 11.04 -3.66
N ARG A 239 1.24 11.98 -4.08
CA ARG A 239 -0.12 11.65 -4.49
C ARG A 239 -0.15 10.70 -5.68
N LYS A 240 0.65 10.96 -6.72
CA LYS A 240 0.80 10.05 -7.87
C LYS A 240 1.27 8.67 -7.45
N LEU A 241 2.24 8.61 -6.54
CA LEU A 241 2.79 7.36 -6.04
C LEU A 241 1.75 6.52 -5.28
N GLU A 242 0.92 7.19 -4.47
CA GLU A 242 -0.08 6.54 -3.62
C GLU A 242 -1.49 6.46 -4.27
N GLY A 243 -1.64 6.93 -5.51
CA GLY A 243 -2.92 6.93 -6.23
C GLY A 243 -3.97 7.84 -5.58
N ILE A 244 -3.54 8.95 -4.96
CA ILE A 244 -4.42 9.92 -4.30
C ILE A 244 -4.90 10.95 -5.34
N PRO A 245 -6.22 11.11 -5.56
CA PRO A 245 -6.73 12.06 -6.53
C PRO A 245 -6.39 13.51 -6.19
N ASP A 246 -5.96 14.29 -7.18
CA ASP A 246 -5.64 15.72 -7.01
C ASP A 246 -6.86 16.55 -6.61
N SER A 247 -8.06 16.10 -6.96
CA SER A 247 -9.33 16.77 -6.65
C SER A 247 -9.71 16.80 -5.18
N LEU A 248 -9.04 16.00 -4.32
CA LEU A 248 -9.37 15.94 -2.89
C LEU A 248 -9.01 17.22 -2.14
N GLY A 249 -7.90 17.87 -2.49
CA GLY A 249 -7.42 19.07 -1.79
C GLY A 249 -6.87 18.79 -0.38
N THR A 250 -6.51 19.86 0.32
CA THR A 250 -6.11 19.85 1.72
C THR A 250 -6.93 20.84 2.53
N ALA A 251 -7.26 20.51 3.78
CA ALA A 251 -7.80 21.47 4.73
C ALA A 251 -6.69 22.32 5.35
N VAL A 252 -7.04 23.46 5.90
CA VAL A 252 -6.16 24.24 6.76
C VAL A 252 -6.72 24.24 8.18
N ASN A 253 -5.88 23.89 9.15
CA ASN A 253 -6.20 23.94 10.56
C ASN A 253 -5.42 25.09 11.20
N ILE A 254 -6.12 26.17 11.58
CA ILE A 254 -5.57 27.29 12.33
C ILE A 254 -5.79 26.96 13.81
N GLN A 255 -4.73 26.48 14.47
CA GLN A 255 -4.79 25.93 15.82
C GLN A 255 -4.03 26.79 16.81
N GLU A 256 -4.64 27.08 17.96
CA GLU A 256 -3.96 27.76 19.06
C GLU A 256 -2.66 27.05 19.43
N MET A 257 -1.60 27.80 19.69
CA MET A 257 -0.32 27.28 20.12
C MET A 257 -0.30 26.97 21.62
N VAL A 258 0.26 25.81 21.95
CA VAL A 258 0.73 25.44 23.29
C VAL A 258 2.20 25.07 23.22
N PHE A 259 2.98 25.33 24.28
CA PHE A 259 4.43 25.39 24.22
C PHE A 259 5.11 24.34 25.09
N GLY A 260 5.70 23.34 24.47
CA GLY A 260 6.53 22.33 25.12
C GLY A 260 7.95 22.78 25.47
N ASN A 261 8.31 24.01 25.11
CA ASN A 261 9.65 24.58 25.33
C ASN A 261 9.67 25.84 26.24
N ARG A 262 8.53 26.17 26.85
CA ARG A 262 8.38 27.40 27.61
C ARG A 262 9.12 27.39 28.94
N THR A 263 9.08 26.29 29.66
CA THR A 263 9.70 26.09 30.96
C THR A 263 10.40 24.74 31.06
N PRO A 264 11.26 24.52 32.06
CA PRO A 264 11.83 23.18 32.33
C PRO A 264 10.78 22.09 32.59
N ARG A 265 9.55 22.49 32.98
CA ARG A 265 8.41 21.57 33.21
C ARG A 265 7.48 21.46 32.00
N SER A 266 7.95 21.86 30.83
CA SER A 266 7.23 21.71 29.57
C SER A 266 7.91 20.62 28.72
N ALA A 267 7.12 19.89 27.94
CA ALA A 267 7.59 18.82 27.08
C ALA A 267 6.69 18.65 25.86
N THR A 268 7.16 17.94 24.85
CA THR A 268 6.34 17.50 23.73
C THR A 268 6.68 16.05 23.36
N GLY A 269 5.76 15.33 22.76
CA GLY A 269 6.01 13.93 22.43
C GLY A 269 5.00 13.35 21.46
N VAL A 270 5.30 12.11 21.08
CA VAL A 270 4.45 11.27 20.24
C VAL A 270 4.38 9.87 20.84
N TYR A 271 3.21 9.23 20.73
CA TYR A 271 3.08 7.84 21.12
C TYR A 271 2.05 7.10 20.27
N PHE A 272 2.21 5.79 20.23
CA PHE A 272 1.28 4.86 19.61
C PHE A 272 0.52 4.09 20.68
N THR A 273 -0.77 3.83 20.47
CA THR A 273 -1.58 3.05 21.42
C THR A 273 -1.22 1.56 21.42
N ARG A 274 -0.50 1.09 20.38
CA ARG A 274 0.09 -0.25 20.27
C ARG A 274 1.43 -0.16 19.55
N ASP A 275 2.29 -1.13 19.74
CA ASP A 275 3.58 -1.21 19.03
C ASP A 275 3.32 -1.33 17.51
N LYS A 276 3.84 -0.39 16.76
CA LYS A 276 3.63 -0.29 15.30
C LYS A 276 4.32 -1.39 14.47
N VAL A 277 5.26 -2.13 15.07
CA VAL A 277 6.01 -3.21 14.42
C VAL A 277 5.41 -4.57 14.73
N THR A 278 5.06 -4.80 16.00
CA THR A 278 4.53 -6.09 16.48
C THR A 278 3.01 -6.12 16.62
N GLY A 279 2.35 -4.98 16.74
CA GLY A 279 0.91 -4.86 16.97
C GLY A 279 0.45 -5.16 18.40
N ILE A 280 1.39 -5.47 19.29
CA ILE A 280 1.09 -5.84 20.66
C ILE A 280 0.79 -4.57 21.47
N LYS A 281 -0.22 -4.65 22.33
CA LYS A 281 -0.50 -3.63 23.34
C LYS A 281 0.31 -3.96 24.59
N HIS A 282 1.31 -3.14 24.87
CA HIS A 282 2.13 -3.27 26.07
C HIS A 282 1.57 -2.45 27.23
N ASP A 283 1.93 -2.82 28.46
CA ASP A 283 1.63 -1.99 29.64
C ASP A 283 2.37 -0.63 29.60
N ILE A 284 3.46 -0.59 28.87
CA ILE A 284 4.27 0.60 28.60
C ILE A 284 3.89 1.17 27.25
N LEU A 285 3.66 2.49 27.16
CA LEU A 285 3.35 3.16 25.92
C LEU A 285 4.53 3.10 24.94
N ASP A 286 4.25 2.89 23.65
CA ASP A 286 5.25 2.95 22.59
C ASP A 286 5.37 4.41 22.09
N GLY A 287 6.36 5.16 22.59
CA GLY A 287 6.49 6.55 22.23
C GLY A 287 7.77 7.22 22.71
N THR A 288 7.88 8.51 22.44
CA THR A 288 9.02 9.33 22.84
C THR A 288 8.57 10.70 23.32
N VAL A 289 9.38 11.29 24.20
CA VAL A 289 9.19 12.62 24.75
C VAL A 289 10.48 13.43 24.72
N LEU A 290 10.34 14.74 24.49
CA LEU A 290 11.41 15.72 24.62
C LEU A 290 10.97 16.81 25.57
N PHE A 291 11.77 17.04 26.63
CA PHE A 291 11.59 18.17 27.52
C PHE A 291 12.17 19.44 26.89
N GLN A 292 11.54 20.58 27.15
CA GLN A 292 11.92 21.89 26.64
C GLN A 292 12.09 21.90 25.10
N ALA A 293 11.07 21.38 24.37
CA ALA A 293 11.09 21.22 22.93
C ALA A 293 9.75 21.60 22.29
N GLN A 294 9.77 22.08 21.05
CA GLN A 294 8.57 22.19 20.21
C GLN A 294 8.32 20.88 19.44
N GLY A 295 7.10 20.68 18.95
CA GLY A 295 6.72 19.46 18.23
C GLY A 295 7.60 19.16 17.02
N GLU A 296 8.10 20.18 16.34
CA GLU A 296 9.03 20.05 15.21
C GLU A 296 10.35 19.39 15.60
N ASP A 297 10.88 19.73 16.78
CA ASP A 297 12.16 19.17 17.27
C ASP A 297 12.07 17.63 17.41
N VAL A 298 10.87 17.10 17.73
CA VAL A 298 10.60 15.66 17.78
C VAL A 298 10.51 15.06 16.39
N VAL A 299 9.76 15.70 15.48
CA VAL A 299 9.47 15.17 14.14
C VAL A 299 10.70 15.27 13.24
N ALA A 300 11.46 16.36 13.30
CA ALA A 300 12.69 16.57 12.52
C ALA A 300 13.90 15.79 13.05
N GLY A 301 13.83 15.24 14.27
CA GLY A 301 14.92 14.45 14.83
C GLY A 301 16.18 15.22 15.20
N ILE A 302 16.05 16.51 15.38
CA ILE A 302 17.18 17.43 15.66
C ILE A 302 17.84 17.07 17.01
N ARG A 303 17.09 16.48 17.93
CA ARG A 303 17.52 16.10 19.26
C ARG A 303 17.20 14.65 19.58
N ASN A 304 18.02 13.98 20.36
CA ASN A 304 17.75 12.63 20.85
C ASN A 304 16.58 12.67 21.84
N SER A 305 15.45 12.11 21.45
CA SER A 305 14.28 11.98 22.31
C SER A 305 14.45 10.88 23.35
N LEU A 306 13.84 11.05 24.50
CA LEU A 306 13.78 10.04 25.55
C LEU A 306 12.60 9.10 25.30
N PRO A 307 12.67 7.84 25.73
CA PRO A 307 11.50 6.98 25.81
C PRO A 307 10.39 7.64 26.63
N ILE A 308 9.13 7.41 26.28
CA ILE A 308 7.98 8.05 26.93
C ILE A 308 7.86 7.70 28.42
N GLU A 309 8.46 6.59 28.86
CA GLU A 309 8.58 6.17 30.25
C GLU A 309 9.32 7.21 31.11
N ALA A 310 10.11 8.09 30.51
CA ALA A 310 10.74 9.21 31.22
C ALA A 310 9.71 10.13 31.91
N LEU A 311 8.44 10.16 31.42
CA LEU A 311 7.34 10.84 32.11
C LEU A 311 6.92 10.06 33.39
N ARG A 312 6.78 8.74 33.27
CA ARG A 312 6.42 7.88 34.41
C ARG A 312 7.49 7.92 35.53
N ASP A 313 8.74 7.87 35.10
CA ASP A 313 9.89 7.76 36.01
C ASP A 313 10.45 9.13 36.43
N HIS A 314 9.77 10.23 36.07
CA HIS A 314 10.19 11.59 36.40
C HIS A 314 10.07 11.88 37.92
N ALA A 315 10.99 12.66 38.44
CA ALA A 315 11.00 13.03 39.88
C ALA A 315 9.78 13.87 40.31
N ASP A 316 9.19 14.64 39.39
CA ASP A 316 7.96 15.41 39.63
C ASP A 316 6.74 14.51 39.43
N PRO A 317 5.92 14.26 40.48
CA PRO A 317 4.73 13.40 40.37
C PRO A 317 3.67 13.85 39.34
N ALA A 318 3.68 15.12 38.93
CA ALA A 318 2.77 15.63 37.95
C ALA A 318 2.96 14.96 36.59
N PHE A 319 4.19 14.59 36.21
CA PHE A 319 4.45 13.87 34.97
C PHE A 319 4.00 12.41 35.01
N HIS A 320 4.07 11.76 36.17
CA HIS A 320 3.50 10.43 36.37
C HIS A 320 1.97 10.45 36.13
N ALA A 321 1.28 11.45 36.69
CA ALA A 321 -0.16 11.62 36.45
C ALA A 321 -0.49 11.85 34.96
N ILE A 322 0.35 12.61 34.25
CA ILE A 322 0.24 12.83 32.83
C ILE A 322 0.45 11.52 32.04
N TYR A 323 1.42 10.69 32.43
CA TYR A 323 1.63 9.38 31.81
C TYR A 323 0.38 8.49 31.89
N GLU A 324 -0.27 8.45 33.07
CA GLU A 324 -1.53 7.73 33.23
C GLU A 324 -2.69 8.36 32.46
N GLU A 325 -2.74 9.69 32.34
CA GLU A 325 -3.72 10.40 31.48
C GLU A 325 -3.52 10.06 30.00
N LEU A 326 -2.27 9.97 29.52
CA LEU A 326 -1.93 9.53 28.16
C LEU A 326 -2.44 8.10 27.90
N LYS A 327 -2.19 7.18 28.85
CA LYS A 327 -2.62 5.79 28.75
C LYS A 327 -4.15 5.67 28.68
N ALA A 328 -4.84 6.30 29.63
CA ALA A 328 -6.31 6.27 29.67
C ALA A 328 -6.95 6.93 28.45
N THR A 329 -6.35 8.00 27.92
CA THR A 329 -6.83 8.67 26.71
C THR A 329 -6.58 7.83 25.47
N GLY A 330 -5.43 7.16 25.39
CA GLY A 330 -5.12 6.21 24.32
C GLY A 330 -6.16 5.09 24.23
N ASP A 331 -6.58 4.53 25.37
CA ASP A 331 -7.63 3.51 25.40
C ASP A 331 -8.98 4.03 24.88
N LYS A 332 -9.38 5.24 25.28
CA LYS A 332 -10.60 5.89 24.76
C LYS A 332 -10.55 6.13 23.25
N LEU A 333 -9.40 6.59 22.78
CA LEU A 333 -9.17 6.85 21.36
C LEU A 333 -9.23 5.56 20.54
N GLU A 334 -8.53 4.51 20.97
CA GLU A 334 -8.51 3.21 20.29
C GLU A 334 -9.91 2.59 20.22
N HIS A 335 -10.64 2.62 21.33
CA HIS A 335 -12.01 2.11 21.39
C HIS A 335 -12.95 2.88 20.44
N LYS A 336 -12.87 4.23 20.43
CA LYS A 336 -13.74 5.08 19.58
C LYS A 336 -13.36 5.00 18.11
N CYS A 337 -12.08 5.03 17.78
CA CYS A 337 -11.57 4.92 16.42
C CYS A 337 -11.63 3.49 15.89
N ARG A 338 -11.77 2.50 16.79
CA ARG A 338 -11.77 1.07 16.50
C ARG A 338 -10.51 0.65 15.74
N ASP A 339 -9.39 1.27 16.12
CA ASP A 339 -8.08 1.06 15.51
C ASP A 339 -6.97 1.68 16.35
N MET A 340 -5.73 1.17 16.19
CA MET A 340 -4.53 1.74 16.75
C MET A 340 -4.38 3.21 16.35
N GLN A 341 -4.02 4.07 17.30
CA GLN A 341 -3.82 5.50 17.08
C GLN A 341 -2.36 5.91 17.26
N ASP A 342 -1.94 6.86 16.45
CA ASP A 342 -0.71 7.64 16.51
C ASP A 342 -1.07 9.04 17.00
N THR A 343 -0.45 9.49 18.09
CA THR A 343 -0.89 10.65 18.87
C THR A 343 0.26 11.61 19.07
N GLU A 344 0.04 12.90 18.83
CA GLU A 344 0.94 14.00 19.16
C GLU A 344 0.41 14.75 20.37
N PHE A 345 1.27 15.03 21.34
CA PHE A 345 0.90 15.76 22.55
C PHE A 345 1.97 16.78 22.96
N THR A 346 1.54 17.79 23.72
CA THR A 346 2.40 18.77 24.36
C THR A 346 1.99 18.94 25.82
N ILE A 347 2.98 19.07 26.69
CA ILE A 347 2.82 19.41 28.10
C ILE A 347 3.30 20.85 28.28
N GLU A 348 2.39 21.76 28.59
CA GLU A 348 2.71 23.14 28.90
C GLU A 348 2.52 23.41 30.39
N GLU A 349 3.43 24.12 31.02
CA GLU A 349 3.24 24.57 32.40
C GLU A 349 2.28 25.76 32.42
N VAL A 350 1.07 25.54 32.94
CA VAL A 350 0.03 26.54 33.11
C VAL A 350 -0.18 26.83 34.59
N ASN A 351 0.02 28.07 35.01
CA ASN A 351 -0.09 28.48 36.43
C ASN A 351 0.73 27.59 37.42
N GLY A 352 1.93 27.19 37.01
CA GLY A 352 2.82 26.36 37.82
C GLY A 352 2.50 24.86 37.79
N VAL A 353 1.56 24.40 36.94
CA VAL A 353 1.18 22.98 36.82
C VAL A 353 1.42 22.49 35.40
N PRO A 354 2.20 21.40 35.17
CA PRO A 354 2.30 20.75 33.89
C PRO A 354 0.91 20.26 33.46
N THR A 355 0.48 20.69 32.28
CA THR A 355 -0.85 20.41 31.74
C THR A 355 -0.73 19.77 30.37
N LEU A 356 -1.38 18.60 30.19
CA LEU A 356 -1.36 17.85 28.95
C LEU A 356 -2.35 18.40 27.93
N TYR A 357 -1.91 18.56 26.69
CA TYR A 357 -2.72 18.91 25.52
C TYR A 357 -2.46 17.91 24.39
N PHE A 358 -3.52 17.37 23.80
CA PHE A 358 -3.43 16.59 22.57
C PHE A 358 -3.49 17.49 21.36
N LEU A 359 -2.53 17.33 20.44
CA LEU A 359 -2.41 18.18 19.25
C LEU A 359 -2.96 17.55 18.00
N GLN A 360 -2.83 16.24 17.88
CA GLN A 360 -3.23 15.48 16.70
C GLN A 360 -3.41 14.01 17.04
N ILE A 361 -4.36 13.37 16.37
CA ILE A 361 -4.49 11.91 16.29
C ILE A 361 -4.62 11.49 14.84
N ARG A 362 -4.13 10.28 14.53
CA ARG A 362 -4.31 9.64 13.24
C ARG A 362 -4.29 8.12 13.38
N ASP A 363 -4.86 7.42 12.39
CA ASP A 363 -4.72 5.98 12.32
C ASP A 363 -3.22 5.65 12.17
N GLY A 364 -2.67 4.84 13.06
CA GLY A 364 -1.24 4.58 13.13
C GLY A 364 -0.73 3.79 11.92
N LYS A 365 0.32 4.31 11.26
CA LYS A 365 1.07 3.54 10.26
C LYS A 365 1.81 2.41 10.95
N ARG A 366 1.72 1.20 10.39
CA ARG A 366 2.18 -0.03 11.05
C ARG A 366 2.69 -1.05 10.02
N SER A 367 3.42 -2.06 10.47
CA SER A 367 3.83 -3.19 9.62
C SER A 367 2.65 -4.09 9.27
N ALA A 368 2.78 -4.93 8.26
CA ALA A 368 1.79 -5.94 7.91
C ALA A 368 1.55 -6.93 9.06
N LYS A 369 2.61 -7.28 9.81
CA LYS A 369 2.50 -8.10 11.01
C LYS A 369 1.65 -7.41 12.06
N ALA A 370 1.98 -6.16 12.41
CA ALA A 370 1.23 -5.38 13.38
C ALA A 370 -0.24 -5.22 12.97
N GLU A 371 -0.51 -5.01 11.68
CA GLU A 371 -1.87 -4.89 11.15
C GLU A 371 -2.70 -6.14 11.43
N SER A 372 -2.15 -7.33 11.17
CA SER A 372 -2.81 -8.61 11.44
C SER A 372 -3.01 -8.85 12.94
N VAL A 373 -1.99 -8.56 13.76
CA VAL A 373 -2.06 -8.72 15.22
C VAL A 373 -3.08 -7.76 15.84
N ILE A 374 -3.10 -6.49 15.39
CA ILE A 374 -4.06 -5.49 15.86
C ILE A 374 -5.49 -5.90 15.51
N ALA A 375 -5.75 -6.27 14.24
CA ALA A 375 -7.07 -6.72 13.82
C ALA A 375 -7.57 -7.91 14.64
N TYR A 376 -6.69 -8.89 14.86
CA TYR A 376 -6.97 -10.08 15.66
C TYR A 376 -7.28 -9.75 17.14
N ASN A 377 -6.44 -8.91 17.77
CA ASN A 377 -6.62 -8.53 19.17
C ASN A 377 -7.88 -7.68 19.38
N LEU A 378 -8.17 -6.74 18.47
CA LEU A 378 -9.39 -5.93 18.56
C LEU A 378 -10.68 -6.77 18.44
N VAL A 379 -10.64 -7.92 17.73
CA VAL A 379 -11.74 -8.90 17.76
C VAL A 379 -11.81 -9.60 19.10
N LYS A 380 -10.68 -10.07 19.66
CA LYS A 380 -10.63 -10.71 21.00
C LYS A 380 -11.11 -9.77 22.10
N GLU A 381 -10.82 -8.49 21.99
CA GLU A 381 -11.23 -7.43 22.91
C GLU A 381 -12.71 -6.99 22.72
N GLY A 382 -13.42 -7.54 21.74
CA GLY A 382 -14.82 -7.21 21.44
C GLY A 382 -15.03 -5.82 20.80
N ILE A 383 -13.97 -5.18 20.31
CA ILE A 383 -14.01 -3.87 19.66
C ILE A 383 -14.41 -4.00 18.19
N LEU A 384 -13.97 -5.07 17.52
CA LEU A 384 -14.31 -5.37 16.14
C LEU A 384 -15.07 -6.70 16.03
N THR A 385 -15.89 -6.84 14.98
CA THR A 385 -16.33 -8.14 14.50
C THR A 385 -15.26 -8.77 13.59
N LYS A 386 -15.36 -10.08 13.30
CA LYS A 386 -14.47 -10.77 12.37
C LYS A 386 -14.50 -10.12 10.96
N GLU A 387 -15.70 -9.78 10.50
CA GLU A 387 -15.93 -9.16 9.20
C GLU A 387 -15.27 -7.77 9.10
N GLU A 388 -15.40 -6.97 10.15
CA GLU A 388 -14.76 -5.65 10.22
C GLU A 388 -13.25 -5.76 10.26
N ALA A 389 -12.72 -6.75 10.98
CA ALA A 389 -11.28 -7.01 11.06
C ALA A 389 -10.70 -7.38 9.68
N ILE A 390 -11.38 -8.24 8.90
CA ILE A 390 -11.00 -8.58 7.53
C ILE A 390 -10.95 -7.32 6.65
N CYS A 391 -11.91 -6.40 6.80
CA CYS A 391 -11.94 -5.16 6.03
C CYS A 391 -10.83 -4.17 6.40
N LYS A 392 -10.20 -4.32 7.57
CA LYS A 392 -9.09 -3.46 8.02
C LYS A 392 -7.72 -3.92 7.56
N VAL A 393 -7.58 -5.19 7.22
CA VAL A 393 -6.31 -5.74 6.72
C VAL A 393 -6.10 -5.35 5.26
N ASN A 394 -4.93 -4.78 4.97
CA ASN A 394 -4.54 -4.48 3.60
C ASN A 394 -4.11 -5.76 2.87
N PRO A 395 -4.86 -6.20 1.84
CA PRO A 395 -4.57 -7.48 1.18
C PRO A 395 -3.20 -7.53 0.51
N GLU A 396 -2.72 -6.41 -0.04
CA GLU A 396 -1.43 -6.36 -0.74
C GLU A 396 -0.26 -6.53 0.23
N ARG A 397 -0.40 -5.97 1.44
CA ARG A 397 0.62 -6.03 2.49
C ARG A 397 0.63 -7.36 3.25
N PHE A 398 -0.46 -8.10 3.21
CA PHE A 398 -0.54 -9.40 3.91
C PHE A 398 0.55 -10.39 3.42
N GLU A 399 0.95 -10.29 2.15
CA GLU A 399 2.04 -11.11 1.59
C GLU A 399 3.42 -10.78 2.19
N GLU A 400 3.60 -9.57 2.78
CA GLU A 400 4.83 -9.19 3.47
C GLU A 400 5.13 -10.07 4.70
N LEU A 401 4.12 -10.77 5.23
CA LEU A 401 4.27 -11.72 6.34
C LEU A 401 5.16 -12.92 5.99
N LEU A 402 5.40 -13.12 4.71
CA LEU A 402 6.26 -14.17 4.18
C LEU A 402 7.66 -13.65 3.82
N PHE A 403 8.02 -12.43 4.24
CA PHE A 403 9.32 -11.86 3.94
C PHE A 403 10.46 -12.68 4.51
N PRO A 404 11.63 -12.65 3.86
CA PRO A 404 12.82 -13.31 4.34
C PRO A 404 13.17 -12.90 5.77
N GLN A 405 13.59 -13.85 6.58
CA GLN A 405 14.09 -13.67 7.94
C GLN A 405 15.44 -14.38 8.10
N ILE A 406 16.29 -13.87 9.00
CA ILE A 406 17.56 -14.51 9.34
C ILE A 406 17.31 -15.52 10.47
N GLU A 407 17.57 -16.78 10.19
CA GLU A 407 17.43 -17.85 11.18
C GLU A 407 18.40 -17.66 12.37
N PRO A 408 18.03 -18.09 13.59
CA PRO A 408 18.88 -17.94 14.78
C PRO A 408 20.27 -18.55 14.64
N LYS A 409 20.40 -19.65 13.87
CA LYS A 409 21.70 -20.30 13.60
C LYS A 409 22.60 -19.44 12.72
N ASP A 410 22.04 -18.85 11.67
CA ASP A 410 22.78 -18.02 10.72
C ASP A 410 23.13 -16.67 11.33
N ARG A 411 22.24 -16.14 12.19
CA ARG A 411 22.50 -14.94 13.02
C ARG A 411 23.71 -15.11 13.95
N LYS A 412 23.82 -16.28 14.63
CA LYS A 412 24.97 -16.57 15.49
C LYS A 412 26.29 -16.74 14.74
N ALA A 413 26.24 -17.21 13.49
CA ALA A 413 27.40 -17.41 12.64
C ALA A 413 27.86 -16.12 11.90
N ALA A 414 26.97 -15.13 11.78
CA ALA A 414 27.24 -13.89 11.06
C ALA A 414 28.00 -12.86 11.91
N THR A 415 28.81 -12.02 11.27
CA THR A 415 29.50 -10.92 11.93
C THR A 415 28.56 -9.71 12.03
N MET A 416 28.01 -9.48 13.21
CA MET A 416 27.24 -8.28 13.50
C MET A 416 28.20 -7.09 13.66
N ILE A 417 27.97 -6.03 12.88
CA ILE A 417 28.80 -4.83 12.86
C ILE A 417 28.17 -3.63 13.55
N ALA A 418 26.83 -3.57 13.58
CA ALA A 418 26.11 -2.48 14.22
C ALA A 418 24.74 -2.95 14.70
N LYS A 419 24.14 -2.15 15.62
CA LYS A 419 22.77 -2.32 16.06
C LYS A 419 22.07 -0.97 16.11
N GLY A 420 20.86 -0.93 15.55
CA GLY A 420 19.96 0.22 15.63
C GLY A 420 18.58 -0.19 16.14
N SER A 421 17.63 0.71 16.00
CA SER A 421 16.22 0.43 16.29
C SER A 421 15.57 -0.37 15.17
N ALA A 422 14.89 -1.45 15.49
CA ALA A 422 14.04 -2.23 14.60
C ALA A 422 12.88 -1.36 14.11
N ALA A 423 12.95 -0.88 12.89
CA ALA A 423 12.02 0.15 12.40
C ALA A 423 10.95 -0.39 11.45
N SER A 424 11.32 -1.31 10.56
CA SER A 424 10.40 -2.00 9.66
C SER A 424 10.83 -3.46 9.53
N PRO A 425 9.92 -4.44 9.73
CA PRO A 425 10.27 -5.85 9.86
C PRO A 425 10.76 -6.47 8.54
N GLY A 426 11.35 -7.65 8.67
CA GLY A 426 11.97 -8.41 7.58
C GLY A 426 13.48 -8.31 7.59
N ALA A 427 14.13 -9.10 6.75
CA ALA A 427 15.55 -9.04 6.51
C ALA A 427 15.84 -8.69 5.04
N ALA A 428 16.89 -7.92 4.81
CA ALA A 428 17.32 -7.54 3.47
C ALA A 428 18.84 -7.63 3.35
N CYS A 429 19.29 -8.13 2.20
CA CYS A 429 20.70 -8.15 1.81
C CYS A 429 20.85 -7.38 0.51
N GLY A 430 21.87 -6.54 0.40
CA GLY A 430 22.13 -5.78 -0.82
C GLY A 430 23.47 -5.04 -0.78
N LYS A 431 23.80 -4.42 -1.91
CA LYS A 431 24.96 -3.55 -2.06
C LYS A 431 24.73 -2.23 -1.33
N VAL A 432 25.74 -1.75 -0.64
CA VAL A 432 25.71 -0.44 0.03
C VAL A 432 25.63 0.70 -0.99
N CYS A 433 24.61 1.53 -0.87
CA CYS A 433 24.41 2.78 -1.61
C CYS A 433 24.25 3.93 -0.62
N PHE A 434 24.90 5.07 -0.87
CA PHE A 434 24.87 6.24 0.02
C PHE A 434 23.96 7.36 -0.48
N THR A 435 23.48 7.27 -1.73
CA THR A 435 22.59 8.24 -2.36
C THR A 435 21.40 7.56 -3.01
N GLN A 436 20.33 8.35 -3.22
CA GLN A 436 19.15 7.85 -3.94
C GLN A 436 19.47 7.46 -5.39
N ASP A 437 20.34 8.21 -6.05
CA ASP A 437 20.70 7.93 -7.45
C ASP A 437 21.44 6.60 -7.60
N GLU A 438 22.31 6.27 -6.64
CA GLU A 438 22.96 4.96 -6.57
C GLU A 438 21.94 3.82 -6.39
N ALA A 439 20.96 4.01 -5.52
CA ALA A 439 19.90 3.02 -5.30
C ALA A 439 19.01 2.84 -6.54
N LEU A 440 18.68 3.93 -7.23
CA LEU A 440 17.93 3.91 -8.50
C LEU A 440 18.73 3.21 -9.60
N ALA A 441 20.03 3.50 -9.71
CA ALA A 441 20.93 2.83 -10.68
C ALA A 441 21.06 1.32 -10.39
N ALA A 442 21.20 0.92 -9.13
CA ALA A 442 21.24 -0.50 -8.76
C ALA A 442 19.95 -1.21 -9.17
N LYS A 443 18.77 -0.58 -8.90
CA LYS A 443 17.48 -1.15 -9.32
C LYS A 443 17.34 -1.28 -10.83
N ALA A 444 17.79 -0.28 -11.58
CA ALA A 444 17.80 -0.33 -13.06
C ALA A 444 18.67 -1.49 -13.59
N ASN A 445 19.77 -1.80 -12.89
CA ASN A 445 20.67 -2.92 -13.18
C ASN A 445 20.18 -4.27 -12.61
N LYS A 446 18.97 -4.33 -12.00
CA LYS A 446 18.42 -5.51 -11.33
C LYS A 446 19.30 -6.01 -10.16
N GLU A 447 19.98 -5.09 -9.47
CA GLU A 447 20.79 -5.36 -8.29
C GLU A 447 20.07 -4.92 -7.03
N ASP A 448 20.16 -5.75 -5.98
CA ASP A 448 19.63 -5.41 -4.66
C ASP A 448 20.54 -4.40 -3.95
N ALA A 449 19.96 -3.29 -3.45
CA ALA A 449 20.67 -2.23 -2.75
C ALA A 449 20.16 -2.04 -1.32
N ILE A 450 21.05 -1.66 -0.42
CA ILE A 450 20.72 -1.11 0.90
C ILE A 450 21.10 0.37 0.90
N LEU A 451 20.13 1.25 1.08
CA LEU A 451 20.36 2.69 1.22
C LEU A 451 20.89 2.97 2.62
N VAL A 452 22.13 3.48 2.70
CA VAL A 452 22.81 3.82 3.95
C VAL A 452 23.01 5.33 4.02
N THR A 453 22.39 5.99 4.99
CA THR A 453 22.46 7.46 5.14
C THR A 453 22.47 7.87 6.60
N VAL A 454 22.87 9.10 6.89
CA VAL A 454 22.81 9.64 8.26
C VAL A 454 21.35 9.74 8.71
N MET A 455 20.53 10.35 7.90
CA MET A 455 19.09 10.54 8.11
C MET A 455 18.44 10.59 6.71
N THR A 456 17.23 10.09 6.57
CA THR A 456 16.48 10.28 5.32
C THR A 456 15.71 11.57 5.37
N SER A 457 15.77 12.29 4.26
CA SER A 457 14.94 13.45 3.99
C SER A 457 13.73 13.08 3.11
N GLN A 458 12.88 14.06 2.85
CA GLN A 458 11.77 13.91 1.92
C GLN A 458 12.23 13.71 0.46
N GLU A 459 13.45 14.12 0.16
CA GLU A 459 14.07 13.98 -1.15
C GLU A 459 14.52 12.54 -1.43
N ASP A 460 14.82 11.77 -0.38
CA ASP A 460 15.29 10.39 -0.49
C ASP A 460 14.18 9.36 -0.80
N VAL A 461 12.93 9.77 -0.89
CA VAL A 461 11.75 8.88 -1.07
C VAL A 461 11.90 7.93 -2.26
N LYS A 462 12.41 8.42 -3.38
CA LYS A 462 12.63 7.61 -4.60
C LYS A 462 13.70 6.54 -4.37
N GLY A 463 14.82 6.92 -3.75
CA GLY A 463 15.91 6.01 -3.40
C GLY A 463 15.52 4.97 -2.37
N MET A 464 14.78 5.38 -1.34
CA MET A 464 14.23 4.47 -0.34
C MET A 464 13.35 3.38 -0.96
N LYS A 465 12.46 3.77 -1.88
CA LYS A 465 11.57 2.84 -2.58
C LYS A 465 12.27 1.96 -3.62
N ALA A 466 13.43 2.40 -4.12
CA ALA A 466 14.27 1.60 -5.00
C ALA A 466 15.08 0.54 -4.26
N SER A 467 15.32 0.75 -2.96
CA SER A 467 16.17 -0.10 -2.13
C SER A 467 15.44 -1.32 -1.57
N ARG A 468 16.17 -2.41 -1.35
CA ARG A 468 15.68 -3.61 -0.67
C ARG A 468 15.65 -3.44 0.84
N GLY A 469 16.41 -2.48 1.38
CA GLY A 469 16.46 -2.17 2.79
C GLY A 469 17.03 -0.78 3.04
N ILE A 470 16.76 -0.23 4.23
CA ILE A 470 17.17 1.11 4.64
C ILE A 470 17.90 1.04 5.96
N LEU A 471 19.05 1.71 6.03
CA LEU A 471 19.89 1.82 7.21
C LEU A 471 20.21 3.29 7.48
N THR A 472 19.85 3.80 8.66
CA THR A 472 20.21 5.17 9.06
C THR A 472 21.02 5.18 10.34
N THR A 473 21.97 6.14 10.44
CA THR A 473 22.82 6.26 11.63
C THR A 473 22.15 7.05 12.76
N THR A 474 21.19 7.90 12.42
CA THR A 474 20.38 8.66 13.38
C THR A 474 18.91 8.31 13.19
N GLY A 475 18.11 8.69 14.16
CA GLY A 475 16.68 8.54 14.13
C GLY A 475 16.14 7.45 15.05
N THR A 476 14.84 7.51 15.31
CA THR A 476 14.09 6.52 16.08
C THR A 476 12.96 5.94 15.25
N LYS A 477 12.20 4.98 15.78
CA LYS A 477 11.05 4.36 15.12
C LYS A 477 9.94 5.34 14.65
N VAL A 478 9.95 6.55 15.13
CA VAL A 478 8.96 7.59 14.81
C VAL A 478 9.43 8.55 13.70
N PHE A 479 10.66 8.42 13.25
CA PHE A 479 11.20 9.25 12.17
C PHE A 479 10.70 8.87 10.78
N HIS A 480 10.86 9.81 9.83
CA HIS A 480 10.43 9.67 8.43
C HIS A 480 10.86 8.35 7.79
N ALA A 481 12.15 7.98 7.90
CA ALA A 481 12.66 6.71 7.35
C ALA A 481 11.89 5.50 7.87
N ALA A 482 11.67 5.41 9.18
CA ALA A 482 11.00 4.30 9.81
C ALA A 482 9.52 4.22 9.43
N ILE A 483 8.84 5.37 9.40
CA ILE A 483 7.41 5.44 9.06
C ILE A 483 7.19 5.04 7.60
N MET A 484 8.00 5.57 6.68
CA MET A 484 7.85 5.28 5.25
C MET A 484 8.27 3.84 4.91
N ALA A 485 9.38 3.36 5.48
CA ALA A 485 9.80 1.97 5.29
C ALA A 485 8.73 0.98 5.79
N THR A 486 8.17 1.23 6.97
CA THR A 486 7.07 0.42 7.52
C THR A 486 5.83 0.46 6.62
N ALA A 487 5.51 1.64 6.09
CA ALA A 487 4.36 1.78 5.19
C ALA A 487 4.54 1.02 3.86
N TRP A 488 5.77 0.87 3.38
CA TRP A 488 6.09 0.19 2.12
C TRP A 488 6.55 -1.27 2.30
N GLY A 489 6.66 -1.76 3.54
CA GLY A 489 7.15 -3.11 3.82
C GLY A 489 8.62 -3.32 3.47
N ILE A 490 9.43 -2.26 3.45
CA ILE A 490 10.86 -2.32 3.21
C ILE A 490 11.56 -2.52 4.56
N PRO A 491 12.37 -3.58 4.75
CA PRO A 491 13.13 -3.77 5.98
C PRO A 491 13.98 -2.54 6.31
N ALA A 492 13.91 -2.04 7.55
CA ALA A 492 14.66 -0.86 7.95
C ALA A 492 15.23 -0.94 9.36
N VAL A 493 16.48 -0.51 9.49
CA VAL A 493 17.17 -0.29 10.74
C VAL A 493 17.51 1.20 10.85
N VAL A 494 17.11 1.86 11.93
CA VAL A 494 17.35 3.29 12.13
C VAL A 494 18.11 3.55 13.44
N GLY A 495 18.82 4.68 13.49
CA GLY A 495 19.56 5.06 14.68
C GLY A 495 20.74 4.15 15.03
N ALA A 496 21.39 3.59 14.04
CA ALA A 496 22.62 2.82 14.21
C ALA A 496 23.82 3.77 14.43
N SER A 497 23.85 4.41 15.58
CA SER A 497 24.78 5.52 15.93
C SER A 497 26.25 5.11 15.97
N GLU A 498 26.52 3.82 16.02
CA GLU A 498 27.89 3.27 15.94
C GLU A 498 28.49 3.43 14.53
N ILE A 499 27.67 3.69 13.51
CA ILE A 499 28.09 3.83 12.11
C ILE A 499 28.46 5.29 11.82
N THR A 500 29.68 5.49 11.34
CA THR A 500 30.14 6.79 10.83
C THR A 500 30.29 6.72 9.30
N ILE A 501 29.53 7.56 8.59
CA ILE A 501 29.50 7.61 7.11
C ILE A 501 30.45 8.68 6.61
N ASP A 502 31.31 8.31 5.68
CA ASP A 502 32.08 9.24 4.84
C ASP A 502 31.58 9.13 3.40
N LYS A 503 30.68 10.04 3.03
CA LYS A 503 30.08 10.06 1.69
C LYS A 503 31.12 10.38 0.61
N ALA A 504 32.12 11.20 0.91
CA ALA A 504 33.15 11.60 -0.04
C ALA A 504 34.09 10.44 -0.36
N ALA A 505 34.47 9.67 0.65
CA ALA A 505 35.27 8.43 0.48
C ALA A 505 34.41 7.27 -0.04
N GLY A 506 33.09 7.35 -0.01
CA GLY A 506 32.17 6.26 -0.38
C GLY A 506 32.29 5.08 0.59
N THR A 507 32.41 5.34 1.89
CA THR A 507 32.57 4.31 2.93
C THR A 507 31.75 4.63 4.16
N PHE A 508 31.48 3.60 4.96
CA PHE A 508 31.16 3.80 6.37
C PHE A 508 32.04 2.92 7.26
N SER A 509 32.29 3.36 8.48
CA SER A 509 33.07 2.62 9.46
C SER A 509 32.22 2.34 10.72
N CYS A 510 32.40 1.18 11.31
CA CYS A 510 31.70 0.74 12.51
C CYS A 510 32.44 -0.38 13.22
N ASN A 511 32.68 -0.25 14.52
CA ASN A 511 33.29 -1.29 15.39
C ASN A 511 34.55 -1.96 14.79
N GLY A 512 35.45 -1.14 14.18
CA GLY A 512 36.67 -1.61 13.57
C GLY A 512 36.55 -2.17 12.15
N HIS A 513 35.34 -2.20 11.58
CA HIS A 513 35.08 -2.58 10.20
C HIS A 513 34.88 -1.37 9.31
N THR A 514 35.36 -1.44 8.07
CA THR A 514 35.10 -0.44 7.02
C THR A 514 34.40 -1.11 5.86
N VAL A 515 33.25 -0.59 5.51
CA VAL A 515 32.40 -1.06 4.41
C VAL A 515 32.38 -0.01 3.30
N LYS A 516 32.64 -0.43 2.07
CA LYS A 516 32.71 0.45 0.90
C LYS A 516 31.40 0.43 0.11
N ARG A 517 31.19 1.46 -0.69
CA ARG A 517 30.15 1.47 -1.72
C ARG A 517 30.20 0.19 -2.58
N GLY A 518 29.06 -0.45 -2.73
CA GLY A 518 28.93 -1.70 -3.49
C GLY A 518 29.28 -2.98 -2.73
N ASP A 519 29.84 -2.89 -1.51
CA ASP A 519 29.99 -4.07 -0.64
C ASP A 519 28.60 -4.54 -0.17
N TYR A 520 28.49 -5.83 0.10
CA TYR A 520 27.23 -6.39 0.60
C TYR A 520 27.13 -6.24 2.12
N ILE A 521 25.96 -5.86 2.57
CA ILE A 521 25.55 -5.97 3.96
C ILE A 521 24.17 -6.63 4.04
N THR A 522 23.88 -7.21 5.19
CA THR A 522 22.55 -7.75 5.51
C THR A 522 22.01 -7.01 6.73
N ILE A 523 20.77 -6.56 6.66
CA ILE A 523 20.09 -5.89 7.78
C ILE A 523 18.88 -6.72 8.22
N SER A 524 18.60 -6.71 9.51
CA SER A 524 17.37 -7.23 10.09
C SER A 524 16.54 -6.10 10.66
N GLY A 525 15.55 -5.67 9.91
CA GLY A 525 14.59 -4.68 10.40
C GLY A 525 13.71 -5.21 11.54
N THR A 526 13.65 -6.53 11.74
CA THR A 526 12.94 -7.16 12.85
C THR A 526 13.70 -7.05 14.17
N THR A 527 15.03 -7.14 14.16
CA THR A 527 15.88 -7.14 15.36
C THR A 527 16.75 -5.90 15.51
N GLY A 528 16.84 -5.07 14.49
CA GLY A 528 17.69 -3.88 14.45
C GLY A 528 19.17 -4.16 14.19
N GLU A 529 19.52 -5.35 13.79
CA GLU A 529 20.91 -5.80 13.62
C GLU A 529 21.41 -5.59 12.21
N VAL A 530 22.70 -5.23 12.07
CA VAL A 530 23.41 -5.03 10.80
C VAL A 530 24.58 -5.98 10.73
N TYR A 531 24.69 -6.73 9.66
CA TYR A 531 25.69 -7.78 9.46
C TYR A 531 26.57 -7.49 8.26
N LEU A 532 27.83 -7.84 8.37
CA LEU A 532 28.80 -7.76 7.29
C LEU A 532 28.52 -8.86 6.26
N GLY A 533 28.49 -8.50 4.99
CA GLY A 533 28.33 -9.45 3.89
C GLY A 533 26.92 -10.01 3.72
N LYS A 534 26.85 -11.15 3.02
CA LYS A 534 25.60 -11.86 2.74
C LYS A 534 25.33 -12.89 3.83
N VAL A 535 24.23 -12.71 4.56
CA VAL A 535 23.74 -13.70 5.54
C VAL A 535 22.57 -14.46 4.93
N PRO A 536 22.51 -15.81 5.07
CA PRO A 536 21.37 -16.58 4.59
C PRO A 536 20.06 -16.11 5.22
N MET A 537 19.01 -16.04 4.39
CA MET A 537 17.68 -15.65 4.81
C MET A 537 16.68 -16.73 4.39
N THR A 538 15.72 -17.00 5.23
CA THR A 538 14.61 -17.94 4.96
C THR A 538 13.29 -17.22 4.97
N VAL A 539 12.38 -17.66 4.09
CA VAL A 539 10.99 -17.19 4.12
C VAL A 539 10.20 -18.04 5.12
N PRO A 540 9.43 -17.45 6.03
CA PRO A 540 8.61 -18.22 6.97
C PRO A 540 7.71 -19.22 6.24
N SER A 541 7.74 -20.50 6.66
CA SER A 541 6.95 -21.57 6.06
C SER A 541 5.51 -21.60 6.58
N LYS A 542 5.22 -20.92 7.68
CA LYS A 542 3.89 -20.85 8.32
C LYS A 542 3.58 -19.43 8.74
N LEU A 543 2.31 -19.07 8.64
CA LEU A 543 1.78 -17.83 9.17
C LEU A 543 1.70 -17.87 10.69
N GLU A 544 1.84 -16.72 11.33
CA GLU A 544 1.56 -16.56 12.76
C GLU A 544 0.05 -16.73 13.05
N GLU A 545 -0.31 -17.04 14.30
CA GLU A 545 -1.69 -17.28 14.76
C GLU A 545 -2.66 -16.18 14.30
N SER A 546 -2.31 -14.91 14.43
CA SER A 546 -3.15 -13.78 14.06
C SER A 546 -3.47 -13.72 12.56
N ALA A 547 -2.46 -13.97 11.73
CA ALA A 547 -2.62 -13.99 10.29
C ALA A 547 -3.42 -15.23 9.83
N GLN A 548 -3.17 -16.39 10.44
CA GLN A 548 -3.95 -17.60 10.17
C GLN A 548 -5.42 -17.42 10.56
N ALA A 549 -5.70 -16.83 11.73
CA ALA A 549 -7.06 -16.55 12.16
C ALA A 549 -7.84 -15.66 11.19
N ILE A 550 -7.20 -14.65 10.61
CA ILE A 550 -7.82 -13.79 9.59
C ILE A 550 -8.21 -14.61 8.35
N LEU A 551 -7.34 -15.51 7.89
CA LEU A 551 -7.66 -16.41 6.77
C LEU A 551 -8.78 -17.40 7.12
N ASP A 552 -8.79 -17.92 8.34
CA ASP A 552 -9.86 -18.81 8.82
C ASP A 552 -11.21 -18.09 8.85
N TRP A 553 -11.26 -16.84 9.33
CA TRP A 553 -12.46 -16.01 9.27
C TRP A 553 -12.90 -15.74 7.82
N CYS A 554 -11.94 -15.56 6.91
CA CYS A 554 -12.27 -15.43 5.48
C CYS A 554 -12.99 -16.66 4.92
N GLN A 555 -12.73 -17.87 5.43
CA GLN A 555 -13.39 -19.09 4.98
C GLN A 555 -14.87 -19.17 5.41
N GLU A 556 -15.25 -18.47 6.49
CA GLU A 556 -16.64 -18.40 6.95
C GLU A 556 -17.53 -17.56 6.02
N ILE A 557 -16.94 -16.74 5.14
CA ILE A 557 -17.66 -15.81 4.26
C ILE A 557 -17.71 -16.34 2.82
N LYS A 558 -18.90 -16.64 2.32
CA LYS A 558 -19.09 -17.00 0.90
C LYS A 558 -18.92 -15.76 0.02
N SER A 559 -18.07 -15.88 -1.00
CA SER A 559 -17.81 -14.82 -1.97
C SER A 559 -17.33 -15.44 -3.28
N LEU A 560 -16.55 -14.68 -4.09
CA LEU A 560 -15.82 -15.20 -5.25
C LEU A 560 -14.98 -16.42 -4.87
N ASP A 561 -15.06 -17.49 -5.64
CA ASP A 561 -14.11 -18.59 -5.52
C ASP A 561 -12.70 -18.11 -5.83
N VAL A 562 -11.74 -18.50 -5.01
CA VAL A 562 -10.33 -18.20 -5.24
C VAL A 562 -9.61 -19.48 -5.63
N ARG A 563 -9.18 -19.54 -6.89
CA ARG A 563 -8.44 -20.63 -7.51
C ARG A 563 -7.01 -20.21 -7.82
N ALA A 564 -6.12 -21.14 -8.10
CA ALA A 564 -4.76 -20.86 -8.53
C ALA A 564 -4.53 -21.25 -10.00
N ASN A 565 -3.71 -20.48 -10.70
CA ASN A 565 -3.06 -20.91 -11.93
C ASN A 565 -1.86 -21.75 -11.50
N ALA A 566 -1.95 -23.06 -11.65
CA ALA A 566 -0.97 -23.98 -11.09
C ALA A 566 -0.89 -25.26 -11.93
N GLU A 567 0.33 -25.72 -12.17
CA GLU A 567 0.62 -27.02 -12.75
C GLU A 567 0.89 -28.04 -11.62
N ALA A 568 1.18 -29.29 -11.96
CA ALA A 568 1.27 -30.39 -11.01
C ALA A 568 2.13 -30.06 -9.76
N ALA A 569 3.33 -29.53 -9.95
CA ALA A 569 4.25 -29.21 -8.84
C ALA A 569 3.80 -28.03 -7.97
N GLU A 570 2.95 -27.14 -8.49
CA GLU A 570 2.49 -25.92 -7.83
C GLU A 570 1.14 -26.11 -7.14
N THR A 571 0.42 -27.19 -7.44
CA THR A 571 -0.96 -27.42 -6.97
C THR A 571 -1.02 -27.57 -5.44
N GLU A 572 -0.14 -28.38 -4.85
CA GLU A 572 -0.10 -28.56 -3.39
C GLU A 572 0.31 -27.27 -2.64
N PRO A 573 1.36 -26.52 -3.05
CA PRO A 573 1.62 -25.21 -2.51
C PRO A 573 0.46 -24.23 -2.59
N ALA A 574 -0.29 -24.22 -3.69
CA ALA A 574 -1.46 -23.37 -3.87
C ALA A 574 -2.62 -23.77 -2.94
N TYR A 575 -2.90 -25.07 -2.81
CA TYR A 575 -3.90 -25.60 -1.88
C TYR A 575 -3.59 -25.23 -0.44
N ASN A 576 -2.33 -25.36 -0.03
CA ASN A 576 -1.86 -25.00 1.31
C ASN A 576 -2.00 -23.50 1.61
N LYS A 577 -1.95 -22.64 0.59
CA LYS A 577 -2.25 -21.21 0.69
C LYS A 577 -3.75 -20.88 0.69
N GLY A 578 -4.62 -21.87 0.62
CA GLY A 578 -6.07 -21.68 0.69
C GLY A 578 -6.77 -21.55 -0.67
N ALA A 579 -6.09 -21.79 -1.78
CA ALA A 579 -6.78 -21.94 -3.07
C ALA A 579 -7.73 -23.16 -3.03
N ARG A 580 -8.91 -22.98 -3.60
CA ARG A 580 -9.94 -24.05 -3.66
C ARG A 580 -10.27 -24.32 -5.11
N GLY A 581 -9.29 -24.89 -5.81
CA GLY A 581 -9.31 -25.28 -7.20
C GLY A 581 -8.11 -24.78 -7.99
N VAL A 582 -7.92 -25.37 -9.17
CA VAL A 582 -7.01 -24.89 -10.21
C VAL A 582 -7.88 -24.21 -11.27
N GLY A 583 -7.69 -22.92 -11.50
CA GLY A 583 -8.46 -22.19 -12.50
C GLY A 583 -7.76 -22.08 -13.84
N LEU A 584 -6.51 -22.48 -13.93
CA LEU A 584 -5.78 -22.67 -15.17
C LEU A 584 -4.60 -23.61 -14.96
N PHE A 585 -4.69 -24.79 -15.58
CA PHE A 585 -3.57 -25.70 -15.79
C PHE A 585 -3.10 -25.54 -17.24
N ARG A 586 -1.88 -25.03 -17.45
CA ARG A 586 -1.30 -24.79 -18.78
C ARG A 586 -0.63 -26.06 -19.28
N THR A 587 -1.22 -26.73 -20.27
CA THR A 587 -0.68 -27.99 -20.79
C THR A 587 0.55 -27.80 -21.69
N GLU A 588 0.77 -26.61 -22.24
CA GLU A 588 1.95 -26.29 -23.04
C GLU A 588 3.25 -26.40 -22.25
N HIS A 589 3.27 -26.05 -20.97
CA HIS A 589 4.45 -26.16 -20.12
C HIS A 589 4.87 -27.60 -19.86
N MET A 590 3.94 -28.56 -20.01
CA MET A 590 4.25 -29.99 -19.90
C MET A 590 5.14 -30.51 -21.01
N PHE A 591 5.21 -29.81 -22.13
CA PHE A 591 5.97 -30.20 -23.32
C PHE A 591 7.34 -29.55 -23.41
N LEU A 592 7.77 -28.82 -22.37
CA LEU A 592 9.09 -28.20 -22.35
C LEU A 592 10.17 -29.15 -21.77
N GLY A 593 11.44 -28.82 -21.99
CA GLY A 593 12.57 -29.59 -21.49
C GLY A 593 12.66 -30.97 -22.14
N ASP A 594 12.81 -32.01 -21.34
CA ASP A 594 13.02 -33.41 -21.79
C ASP A 594 11.80 -34.00 -22.52
N ARG A 595 10.63 -33.37 -22.40
CA ARG A 595 9.39 -33.82 -23.05
C ARG A 595 9.17 -33.19 -24.45
N LEU A 596 9.93 -32.14 -24.80
CA LEU A 596 9.81 -31.42 -26.07
C LEU A 596 9.95 -32.33 -27.31
N PRO A 597 10.88 -33.32 -27.37
CA PRO A 597 11.03 -34.19 -28.54
C PRO A 597 9.77 -35.02 -28.90
N TYR A 598 8.92 -35.30 -27.92
CA TYR A 598 7.71 -36.07 -28.19
C TYR A 598 6.69 -35.23 -28.97
N ILE A 599 6.39 -34.01 -28.55
CA ILE A 599 5.43 -33.13 -29.27
C ILE A 599 5.97 -32.75 -30.65
N GLN A 600 7.32 -32.61 -30.79
CA GLN A 600 7.94 -32.37 -32.10
C GLN A 600 7.70 -33.51 -33.08
N LYS A 601 7.77 -34.78 -32.63
CA LYS A 601 7.48 -35.93 -33.44
C LYS A 601 6.01 -36.01 -33.86
N VAL A 602 5.10 -35.58 -33.01
CA VAL A 602 3.64 -35.53 -33.31
C VAL A 602 3.34 -34.42 -34.33
N LEU A 603 3.90 -33.21 -34.15
CA LEU A 603 3.56 -32.06 -34.99
C LEU A 603 4.35 -32.00 -36.31
N PHE A 604 5.59 -32.46 -36.32
CA PHE A 604 6.52 -32.27 -37.45
C PHE A 604 7.15 -33.56 -37.98
N GLY A 605 6.88 -34.71 -37.33
CA GLY A 605 7.39 -36.02 -37.77
C GLY A 605 6.72 -36.52 -39.06
N ASN A 606 7.53 -37.14 -39.93
CA ASN A 606 7.05 -37.79 -41.13
C ASN A 606 6.65 -39.24 -40.93
N ASP A 607 7.03 -39.86 -39.82
CA ASP A 607 6.78 -41.26 -39.48
C ASP A 607 5.54 -41.36 -38.55
N LYS A 608 4.47 -41.94 -39.05
CA LYS A 608 3.21 -42.12 -38.32
C LYS A 608 3.32 -43.06 -37.12
N ASP A 609 4.18 -44.07 -37.19
CA ASP A 609 4.37 -45.02 -36.07
C ASP A 609 5.16 -44.37 -34.93
N GLU A 610 6.17 -43.58 -35.27
CA GLU A 610 6.91 -42.77 -34.29
C GLU A 610 6.04 -41.67 -33.67
N ALA A 611 5.22 -40.99 -34.47
CA ALA A 611 4.27 -39.99 -33.97
C ALA A 611 3.25 -40.61 -33.00
N LYS A 612 2.74 -41.82 -33.33
CA LYS A 612 1.82 -42.53 -32.43
C LYS A 612 2.47 -42.91 -31.12
N LYS A 613 3.69 -43.48 -31.14
CA LYS A 613 4.46 -43.79 -29.92
C LYS A 613 4.74 -42.55 -29.07
N ALA A 614 5.03 -41.42 -29.72
CA ALA A 614 5.21 -40.17 -29.04
C ALA A 614 3.91 -39.66 -28.38
N LEU A 615 2.78 -39.80 -29.07
CA LEU A 615 1.45 -39.44 -28.52
C LEU A 615 1.08 -40.32 -27.32
N ASP A 616 1.36 -41.64 -27.36
CA ASP A 616 1.16 -42.55 -26.23
C ASP A 616 2.05 -42.18 -25.03
N ALA A 617 3.27 -41.70 -25.26
CA ALA A 617 4.15 -41.22 -24.20
C ALA A 617 3.61 -39.93 -23.56
N ILE A 618 3.16 -38.97 -24.40
CA ILE A 618 2.51 -37.73 -23.96
C ILE A 618 1.27 -38.05 -23.11
N TYR A 619 0.42 -38.96 -23.57
CA TYR A 619 -0.75 -39.40 -22.82
C TYR A 619 -0.38 -39.86 -21.40
N ASN A 620 0.63 -40.72 -21.26
CA ASN A 620 1.00 -41.31 -19.97
C ASN A 620 1.46 -40.22 -18.97
N PHE A 621 2.38 -39.35 -19.31
CA PHE A 621 2.81 -38.31 -18.38
C PHE A 621 1.76 -37.25 -18.14
N SER A 622 0.93 -36.92 -19.13
CA SER A 622 -0.20 -36.00 -18.94
C SER A 622 -1.19 -36.52 -17.95
N LYS A 623 -1.55 -37.82 -18.08
CA LYS A 623 -2.45 -38.47 -17.14
C LYS A 623 -1.95 -38.45 -15.71
N GLU A 624 -0.65 -38.72 -15.47
CA GLU A 624 -0.06 -38.65 -14.13
C GLU A 624 -0.09 -37.21 -13.55
N ASP A 625 0.28 -36.20 -14.32
CA ASP A 625 0.26 -34.80 -13.89
C ASP A 625 -1.16 -34.30 -13.56
N PHE A 626 -2.17 -34.68 -14.37
CA PHE A 626 -3.57 -34.35 -14.12
C PHE A 626 -4.11 -35.09 -12.90
N LYS A 627 -3.77 -36.37 -12.74
CA LYS A 627 -4.13 -37.19 -11.58
C LYS A 627 -3.61 -36.58 -10.30
N HIS A 628 -2.34 -36.15 -10.28
CA HIS A 628 -1.74 -35.49 -9.13
C HIS A 628 -2.54 -34.24 -8.74
N SER A 629 -2.77 -33.31 -9.68
CA SER A 629 -3.49 -32.08 -9.40
C SER A 629 -4.92 -32.29 -8.94
N MET A 630 -5.69 -33.19 -9.58
CA MET A 630 -7.03 -33.51 -9.16
C MET A 630 -7.07 -34.26 -7.81
N SER A 631 -6.04 -35.03 -7.49
CA SER A 631 -5.90 -35.72 -6.20
C SER A 631 -5.68 -34.72 -5.04
N VAL A 632 -4.85 -33.69 -5.24
CA VAL A 632 -4.62 -32.63 -4.27
C VAL A 632 -5.87 -31.76 -4.08
N MET A 633 -6.54 -31.45 -5.18
CA MET A 633 -7.77 -30.62 -5.21
C MET A 633 -9.05 -31.48 -5.08
N ASP A 634 -9.04 -32.54 -4.29
CA ASP A 634 -10.19 -33.40 -4.12
C ASP A 634 -11.46 -32.62 -3.75
N GLY A 635 -12.53 -32.81 -4.54
CA GLY A 635 -13.79 -32.08 -4.39
C GLY A 635 -13.82 -30.66 -4.97
N TYR A 636 -12.70 -30.14 -5.50
CA TYR A 636 -12.61 -28.82 -6.14
C TYR A 636 -12.33 -28.92 -7.64
N GLY A 637 -12.75 -27.90 -8.41
CA GLY A 637 -12.55 -27.85 -9.86
C GLY A 637 -11.08 -27.74 -10.23
N VAL A 638 -10.67 -28.49 -11.24
CA VAL A 638 -9.35 -28.41 -11.88
C VAL A 638 -9.55 -28.15 -13.35
N THR A 639 -9.35 -26.88 -13.74
CA THR A 639 -9.50 -26.42 -15.13
C THR A 639 -8.23 -26.73 -15.91
N ILE A 640 -8.32 -27.68 -16.82
CA ILE A 640 -7.24 -28.14 -17.71
C ILE A 640 -7.47 -27.56 -19.09
N ARG A 641 -6.61 -26.60 -19.48
CA ARG A 641 -6.68 -25.98 -20.79
C ARG A 641 -6.08 -26.90 -21.84
N LEU A 642 -6.78 -27.14 -22.92
CA LEU A 642 -6.21 -27.82 -24.07
C LEU A 642 -5.02 -27.04 -24.63
N LEU A 643 -4.15 -27.68 -25.38
CA LEU A 643 -2.90 -27.12 -25.88
C LEU A 643 -3.07 -25.75 -26.55
N ASP A 644 -2.31 -24.75 -26.09
CA ASP A 644 -2.48 -23.34 -26.50
C ASP A 644 -1.20 -22.65 -27.03
N ALA A 645 -0.08 -23.33 -27.13
CA ALA A 645 1.15 -22.71 -27.61
C ALA A 645 1.17 -22.49 -29.13
N PRO A 646 1.79 -21.37 -29.61
CA PRO A 646 2.11 -21.19 -31.02
C PRO A 646 3.08 -22.28 -31.51
N LEU A 647 2.93 -22.72 -32.76
CA LEU A 647 3.73 -23.80 -33.32
C LEU A 647 5.25 -23.58 -33.25
N HIS A 648 5.71 -22.34 -33.33
CA HIS A 648 7.13 -22.03 -33.33
C HIS A 648 7.84 -22.33 -31.98
N GLU A 649 7.10 -22.41 -30.88
CA GLU A 649 7.65 -22.80 -29.57
C GLU A 649 8.11 -24.27 -29.55
N PHE A 650 7.55 -25.07 -30.47
CA PHE A 650 7.90 -26.49 -30.62
C PHE A 650 8.81 -26.77 -31.80
N PHE A 651 9.33 -25.75 -32.51
CA PHE A 651 10.16 -26.00 -33.68
C PHE A 651 11.45 -26.74 -33.28
N PRO A 652 11.80 -27.83 -33.98
CA PRO A 652 13.09 -28.47 -33.80
C PRO A 652 14.23 -27.49 -34.12
N HIS A 653 15.31 -27.56 -33.37
CA HIS A 653 16.51 -26.76 -33.63
C HIS A 653 17.01 -27.00 -35.08
N ASN A 654 17.29 -25.91 -35.79
CA ASN A 654 17.76 -25.92 -37.20
C ASN A 654 16.78 -26.56 -38.20
N SER A 655 15.47 -26.59 -37.91
CA SER A 655 14.48 -27.21 -38.79
C SER A 655 14.24 -26.45 -40.10
N GLY A 656 14.69 -25.18 -40.22
CA GLY A 656 14.40 -24.33 -41.36
C GLY A 656 12.93 -23.88 -41.46
N LEU A 657 12.08 -24.26 -40.48
CA LEU A 657 10.69 -23.80 -40.39
C LEU A 657 10.66 -22.29 -40.09
N LYS A 658 9.80 -21.58 -40.78
CA LYS A 658 9.62 -20.14 -40.56
C LYS A 658 8.53 -19.90 -39.54
N GLN A 659 8.83 -19.01 -38.56
CA GLN A 659 7.84 -18.50 -37.63
C GLN A 659 6.77 -17.71 -38.42
N GLU A 660 5.53 -17.80 -37.98
CA GLU A 660 4.45 -16.93 -38.48
C GLU A 660 4.75 -15.46 -38.16
N GLU A 661 4.29 -14.52 -39.03
CA GLU A 661 4.50 -13.09 -38.78
C GLU A 661 3.85 -12.60 -37.47
N ASN A 662 2.70 -13.18 -37.12
CA ASN A 662 1.96 -12.91 -35.87
C ASN A 662 1.56 -14.24 -35.19
N PRO A 663 2.48 -14.93 -34.54
CA PRO A 663 2.22 -16.25 -33.98
C PRO A 663 1.07 -16.28 -32.96
N MET A 664 0.89 -15.19 -32.20
CA MET A 664 -0.20 -15.06 -31.21
C MET A 664 -1.58 -15.05 -31.86
N LEU A 665 -1.70 -14.63 -33.12
CA LEU A 665 -2.91 -14.62 -33.91
C LEU A 665 -2.95 -15.75 -34.95
N GLY A 666 -1.96 -16.63 -34.98
CA GLY A 666 -1.72 -17.65 -35.97
C GLY A 666 -2.46 -18.98 -35.76
N HIS A 667 -1.84 -20.07 -36.25
CA HIS A 667 -2.35 -21.42 -36.17
C HIS A 667 -1.99 -22.07 -34.82
N ARG A 668 -2.77 -21.77 -33.78
CA ARG A 668 -2.62 -22.26 -32.39
C ARG A 668 -3.98 -22.61 -31.77
N SER A 669 -3.95 -23.20 -30.59
CA SER A 669 -5.14 -23.37 -29.73
C SER A 669 -6.25 -24.21 -30.41
N VAL A 670 -7.50 -23.75 -30.33
CA VAL A 670 -8.65 -24.46 -30.96
C VAL A 670 -8.45 -24.68 -32.46
N ARG A 671 -7.77 -23.79 -33.18
CA ARG A 671 -7.48 -23.96 -34.63
C ARG A 671 -6.60 -25.17 -34.87
N MET A 672 -5.57 -25.36 -34.04
CA MET A 672 -4.69 -26.52 -34.10
C MET A 672 -5.42 -27.78 -33.64
N ALA A 673 -6.27 -27.68 -32.61
CA ALA A 673 -7.06 -28.80 -32.13
C ALA A 673 -8.04 -29.32 -33.21
N ILE A 674 -8.61 -28.45 -34.05
CA ILE A 674 -9.49 -28.86 -35.15
C ILE A 674 -8.69 -29.49 -36.31
N THR A 675 -7.50 -28.98 -36.59
CA THR A 675 -6.68 -29.51 -37.71
C THR A 675 -5.88 -30.77 -37.35
N ASN A 676 -5.67 -31.02 -36.07
CA ASN A 676 -4.95 -32.19 -35.51
C ASN A 676 -5.79 -32.80 -34.38
N PRO A 677 -6.94 -33.43 -34.71
CA PRO A 677 -7.93 -33.85 -33.71
C PRO A 677 -7.39 -34.95 -32.75
N GLU A 678 -6.35 -35.69 -33.12
CA GLU A 678 -5.65 -36.65 -32.29
C GLU A 678 -5.05 -36.06 -31.01
N ILE A 679 -4.70 -34.77 -31.01
CA ILE A 679 -4.13 -34.08 -29.85
C ILE A 679 -5.22 -33.86 -28.79
N PRO A 680 -6.34 -33.16 -29.05
CA PRO A 680 -7.39 -33.01 -28.06
C PRO A 680 -8.04 -34.33 -27.68
N GLU A 681 -8.18 -35.32 -28.59
CA GLU A 681 -8.64 -36.69 -28.26
C GLU A 681 -7.75 -37.29 -27.16
N MET A 682 -6.44 -37.23 -27.33
CA MET A 682 -5.46 -37.73 -26.37
C MET A 682 -5.53 -36.98 -25.04
N GLN A 683 -5.55 -35.64 -25.06
CA GLN A 683 -5.59 -34.83 -23.85
C GLN A 683 -6.87 -35.07 -23.04
N ILE A 684 -8.02 -35.07 -23.68
CA ILE A 684 -9.32 -35.34 -23.04
C ILE A 684 -9.34 -36.74 -22.44
N LYS A 685 -8.82 -37.77 -23.19
CA LYS A 685 -8.70 -39.12 -22.68
C LYS A 685 -7.83 -39.20 -21.43
N ALA A 686 -6.69 -38.54 -21.41
CA ALA A 686 -5.80 -38.50 -20.27
C ALA A 686 -6.46 -37.85 -19.02
N VAL A 687 -7.26 -36.79 -19.21
CA VAL A 687 -8.03 -36.15 -18.14
C VAL A 687 -9.07 -37.08 -17.56
N LEU A 688 -9.88 -37.75 -18.43
CA LEU A 688 -10.97 -38.59 -18.00
C LEU A 688 -10.47 -39.90 -17.37
N ASP A 689 -9.40 -40.51 -17.90
CA ASP A 689 -8.81 -41.71 -17.31
C ASP A 689 -8.16 -41.40 -15.94
N ALA A 690 -7.48 -40.27 -15.79
CA ALA A 690 -6.97 -39.82 -14.50
C ALA A 690 -8.07 -39.63 -13.46
N ALA A 691 -9.19 -39.03 -13.88
CA ALA A 691 -10.35 -38.88 -13.01
C ALA A 691 -11.01 -40.22 -12.67
N ALA A 692 -11.10 -41.13 -13.65
CA ALA A 692 -11.63 -42.48 -13.42
C ALA A 692 -10.81 -43.29 -12.39
N GLU A 693 -9.49 -43.20 -12.44
CA GLU A 693 -8.61 -43.83 -11.47
C GLU A 693 -8.85 -43.26 -10.05
N LEU A 694 -8.98 -41.94 -9.92
CA LEU A 694 -9.26 -41.29 -8.63
C LEU A 694 -10.64 -41.66 -8.07
N ILE A 695 -11.66 -41.81 -8.92
CA ILE A 695 -13.00 -42.25 -8.51
C ILE A 695 -12.90 -43.66 -7.96
N LYS A 696 -12.13 -44.57 -8.60
CA LYS A 696 -11.88 -45.93 -8.10
C LYS A 696 -11.13 -45.94 -6.77
N GLU A 697 -10.30 -44.92 -6.51
CA GLU A 697 -9.59 -44.69 -5.25
C GLU A 697 -10.50 -44.08 -4.15
N GLY A 698 -11.77 -43.78 -4.46
CA GLY A 698 -12.75 -43.21 -3.52
C GLY A 698 -12.65 -41.67 -3.38
N LYS A 699 -11.99 -40.98 -4.32
CA LYS A 699 -11.91 -39.53 -4.40
C LYS A 699 -13.02 -38.95 -5.28
N HIS A 700 -13.17 -37.65 -5.23
CA HIS A 700 -14.22 -36.89 -5.91
C HIS A 700 -13.63 -35.85 -6.88
N PRO A 701 -12.87 -36.26 -7.92
CA PRO A 701 -12.27 -35.32 -8.87
C PRO A 701 -13.33 -34.53 -9.62
N LYS A 702 -13.05 -33.27 -9.91
CA LYS A 702 -13.88 -32.39 -10.74
C LYS A 702 -13.07 -31.84 -11.92
N PRO A 703 -12.89 -32.66 -12.97
CA PRO A 703 -12.19 -32.21 -14.16
C PRO A 703 -13.01 -31.19 -14.95
N GLU A 704 -12.39 -30.07 -15.27
CA GLU A 704 -12.94 -29.02 -16.11
C GLU A 704 -12.02 -28.87 -17.33
N ILE A 705 -12.53 -29.15 -18.53
CA ILE A 705 -11.77 -29.10 -19.79
C ILE A 705 -12.03 -27.75 -20.43
N GLU A 706 -10.98 -26.98 -20.73
CA GLU A 706 -11.09 -25.62 -21.26
C GLU A 706 -10.56 -25.51 -22.68
N ILE A 707 -11.37 -24.98 -23.60
CA ILE A 707 -11.05 -24.77 -25.01
C ILE A 707 -10.43 -23.36 -25.16
N PRO A 708 -9.13 -23.22 -25.52
CA PRO A 708 -8.48 -21.91 -25.68
C PRO A 708 -8.83 -21.23 -27.00
N LEU A 709 -8.74 -19.90 -27.03
CA LEU A 709 -8.78 -19.01 -28.21
C LEU A 709 -10.01 -19.18 -29.11
N VAL A 710 -11.16 -19.50 -28.54
CA VAL A 710 -12.43 -19.61 -29.29
C VAL A 710 -12.84 -18.24 -29.86
N ILE A 711 -13.37 -18.25 -31.10
CA ILE A 711 -13.90 -17.07 -31.80
C ILE A 711 -15.40 -17.22 -32.05
N ILE A 712 -15.84 -18.42 -32.40
CA ILE A 712 -17.21 -18.72 -32.86
C ILE A 712 -17.74 -20.04 -32.30
N ALA A 713 -19.06 -20.16 -32.19
CA ALA A 713 -19.73 -21.34 -31.65
C ALA A 713 -19.42 -22.68 -32.36
N PRO A 714 -19.26 -22.76 -33.72
CA PRO A 714 -18.87 -24.01 -34.38
C PRO A 714 -17.54 -24.61 -33.90
N GLU A 715 -16.57 -23.79 -33.42
CA GLU A 715 -15.31 -24.29 -32.86
C GLU A 715 -15.58 -25.04 -31.54
N VAL A 716 -16.47 -24.49 -30.69
CA VAL A 716 -16.90 -25.16 -29.44
C VAL A 716 -17.59 -26.47 -29.75
N LYS A 717 -18.50 -26.47 -30.72
CA LYS A 717 -19.21 -27.67 -31.15
C LYS A 717 -18.26 -28.77 -31.61
N ALA A 718 -17.26 -28.43 -32.43
CA ALA A 718 -16.30 -29.44 -32.90
C ALA A 718 -15.53 -30.12 -31.77
N ILE A 719 -15.13 -29.36 -30.74
CA ILE A 719 -14.45 -29.95 -29.57
C ILE A 719 -15.41 -30.68 -28.65
N LEU A 720 -16.66 -30.24 -28.51
CA LEU A 720 -17.70 -30.94 -27.79
C LEU A 720 -17.94 -32.37 -28.39
N GLU A 721 -18.04 -32.45 -29.72
CA GLU A 721 -18.19 -33.77 -30.40
C GLU A 721 -17.02 -34.71 -30.11
N ILE A 722 -15.79 -34.21 -30.08
CA ILE A 722 -14.60 -34.96 -29.68
C ILE A 722 -14.72 -35.40 -28.20
N ALA A 723 -15.07 -34.49 -27.33
CA ALA A 723 -15.14 -34.75 -25.88
C ALA A 723 -16.18 -35.84 -25.56
N VAL A 724 -17.36 -35.77 -26.16
CA VAL A 724 -18.43 -36.75 -25.96
C VAL A 724 -18.03 -38.11 -26.54
N LYS A 725 -17.40 -38.16 -27.69
CA LYS A 725 -16.85 -39.40 -28.30
C LYS A 725 -15.82 -40.07 -27.36
N VAL A 726 -14.88 -39.29 -26.82
CA VAL A 726 -13.86 -39.81 -25.90
C VAL A 726 -14.48 -40.23 -24.57
N ALA A 727 -15.44 -39.48 -24.03
CA ALA A 727 -16.14 -39.84 -22.81
C ALA A 727 -16.90 -41.18 -22.95
N ALA A 728 -17.54 -41.43 -24.10
CA ALA A 728 -18.20 -42.73 -24.41
C ALA A 728 -17.19 -43.88 -24.50
N GLN A 729 -16.00 -43.65 -25.08
CA GLN A 729 -14.92 -44.62 -25.08
C GLN A 729 -14.45 -44.95 -23.68
N VAL A 730 -14.16 -43.94 -22.85
CA VAL A 730 -13.72 -44.09 -21.46
C VAL A 730 -14.78 -44.79 -20.63
N LYS A 731 -16.08 -44.46 -20.79
CA LYS A 731 -17.19 -45.18 -20.15
C LYS A 731 -17.17 -46.69 -20.49
N LYS A 732 -16.92 -47.04 -21.74
CA LYS A 732 -16.82 -48.43 -22.16
C LYS A 732 -15.60 -49.13 -21.56
N GLU A 733 -14.45 -48.47 -21.51
CA GLU A 733 -13.20 -49.02 -20.96
C GLU A 733 -13.23 -49.12 -19.44
N GLN A 734 -13.81 -48.17 -18.72
CA GLN A 734 -13.82 -48.13 -17.25
C GLN A 734 -15.03 -48.78 -16.60
N GLY A 735 -16.14 -48.99 -17.35
CA GLY A 735 -17.40 -49.57 -16.90
C GLY A 735 -18.36 -48.56 -16.24
N PHE A 736 -18.03 -47.30 -16.19
CA PHE A 736 -18.86 -46.19 -15.66
C PHE A 736 -18.52 -44.86 -16.35
N ALA A 737 -19.47 -43.91 -16.35
CA ALA A 737 -19.28 -42.60 -16.89
C ALA A 737 -18.48 -41.71 -15.92
N VAL A 738 -17.53 -40.98 -16.43
CA VAL A 738 -16.73 -39.98 -15.66
C VAL A 738 -17.39 -38.62 -15.79
N PRO A 739 -17.86 -38.00 -14.71
CA PRO A 739 -18.40 -36.65 -14.77
C PRO A 739 -17.30 -35.61 -15.10
N TYR A 740 -17.56 -34.71 -16.03
CA TYR A 740 -16.64 -33.64 -16.40
C TYR A 740 -17.39 -32.36 -16.79
N ALA A 741 -16.72 -31.20 -16.79
CA ALA A 741 -17.22 -29.95 -17.35
C ALA A 741 -16.47 -29.61 -18.63
N LEU A 742 -17.15 -28.90 -19.55
CA LEU A 742 -16.53 -28.32 -20.73
C LEU A 742 -16.75 -26.82 -20.76
N GLY A 743 -15.68 -26.07 -20.95
CA GLY A 743 -15.71 -24.61 -20.99
C GLY A 743 -14.84 -24.01 -22.07
N THR A 744 -14.87 -22.70 -22.19
CA THR A 744 -14.06 -21.95 -23.14
C THR A 744 -13.33 -20.80 -22.50
N MET A 745 -12.12 -20.53 -22.99
CA MET A 745 -11.41 -19.32 -22.68
C MET A 745 -11.93 -18.17 -23.55
N VAL A 746 -12.49 -17.16 -22.90
CA VAL A 746 -13.02 -15.96 -23.55
C VAL A 746 -11.91 -14.91 -23.58
N GLU A 747 -11.06 -14.99 -24.59
CA GLU A 747 -9.84 -14.17 -24.69
C GLU A 747 -9.75 -13.36 -25.98
N THR A 748 -10.73 -13.53 -26.89
CA THR A 748 -10.89 -12.69 -28.09
C THR A 748 -12.05 -11.70 -27.93
N PRO A 749 -11.98 -10.50 -28.53
CA PRO A 749 -13.14 -9.60 -28.60
C PRO A 749 -14.39 -10.25 -29.20
N ALA A 750 -14.21 -11.10 -30.24
CA ALA A 750 -15.31 -11.81 -30.89
C ALA A 750 -16.05 -12.72 -29.89
N ALA A 751 -15.35 -13.62 -29.17
CA ALA A 751 -15.98 -14.50 -28.19
C ALA A 751 -16.72 -13.71 -27.10
N ALA A 752 -16.17 -12.53 -26.72
CA ALA A 752 -16.76 -11.72 -25.66
C ALA A 752 -18.14 -11.13 -25.98
N ILE A 753 -18.40 -10.88 -27.25
CA ILE A 753 -19.69 -10.32 -27.69
C ILE A 753 -20.62 -11.40 -28.25
N SER A 754 -20.16 -12.65 -28.38
CA SER A 754 -20.89 -13.79 -28.94
C SER A 754 -21.36 -14.79 -27.88
N ALA A 755 -21.58 -14.35 -26.64
CA ALA A 755 -22.04 -15.21 -25.56
C ALA A 755 -23.35 -15.93 -25.91
N SER A 756 -24.27 -15.23 -26.64
CA SER A 756 -25.56 -15.80 -27.06
C SER A 756 -25.45 -16.99 -28.01
N GLU A 757 -24.32 -17.14 -28.69
CA GLU A 757 -24.05 -18.25 -29.62
C GLU A 757 -23.18 -19.31 -28.94
N ILE A 758 -22.16 -18.91 -28.16
CA ILE A 758 -21.18 -19.81 -27.56
C ILE A 758 -21.74 -20.56 -26.35
N VAL A 759 -22.45 -19.87 -25.44
CA VAL A 759 -22.95 -20.48 -24.21
C VAL A 759 -23.93 -21.63 -24.45
N PRO A 760 -24.88 -21.56 -25.43
CA PRO A 760 -25.74 -22.70 -25.73
C PRO A 760 -24.97 -23.95 -26.14
N GLU A 761 -23.87 -23.83 -26.90
CA GLU A 761 -23.07 -24.99 -27.31
C GLU A 761 -22.35 -25.66 -26.12
N LEU A 762 -21.95 -24.90 -25.11
CA LEU A 762 -21.31 -25.43 -23.88
C LEU A 762 -22.30 -26.18 -22.98
N THR A 763 -23.58 -25.88 -23.07
CA THR A 763 -24.65 -26.50 -22.25
C THR A 763 -25.49 -27.48 -23.04
N ARG A 764 -25.22 -27.64 -24.34
CA ARG A 764 -25.95 -28.49 -25.23
C ARG A 764 -25.56 -29.94 -25.03
N LYS A 765 -26.58 -30.81 -25.04
CA LYS A 765 -26.39 -32.27 -25.09
C LYS A 765 -26.35 -32.75 -26.54
N GLU A 766 -25.34 -33.52 -26.91
CA GLU A 766 -25.23 -34.09 -28.25
C GLU A 766 -26.21 -35.22 -28.50
N ALA A 767 -26.90 -35.19 -29.63
CA ALA A 767 -27.82 -36.24 -30.04
C ALA A 767 -27.08 -37.54 -30.44
N GLY A 768 -27.52 -38.66 -29.96
CA GLY A 768 -26.99 -39.99 -30.29
C GLY A 768 -25.96 -40.55 -29.29
N TYR A 769 -25.60 -39.78 -28.26
CA TYR A 769 -24.80 -40.27 -27.14
C TYR A 769 -25.64 -40.43 -25.88
N ASP A 770 -25.19 -41.28 -24.97
CA ASP A 770 -25.79 -41.35 -23.64
C ASP A 770 -25.66 -40.03 -22.90
N ASP A 771 -26.70 -39.67 -22.15
CA ASP A 771 -26.67 -38.41 -21.36
C ASP A 771 -25.47 -38.33 -20.40
N ASP A 772 -25.01 -39.45 -19.84
CA ASP A 772 -23.86 -39.55 -18.96
C ASP A 772 -22.51 -39.26 -19.64
N CYS A 773 -22.44 -39.23 -20.97
CA CYS A 773 -21.23 -38.90 -21.73
C CYS A 773 -21.15 -37.43 -22.08
N ASN A 774 -22.20 -36.65 -21.87
CA ASN A 774 -22.22 -35.21 -22.07
C ASN A 774 -21.57 -34.50 -20.87
N PRO A 775 -21.01 -33.27 -21.04
CA PRO A 775 -20.54 -32.48 -19.94
C PRO A 775 -21.64 -32.25 -18.90
N THR A 776 -21.29 -32.31 -17.61
CA THR A 776 -22.23 -32.07 -16.51
C THR A 776 -22.68 -30.63 -16.41
N TYR A 777 -21.80 -29.69 -16.76
CA TYR A 777 -22.08 -28.26 -16.86
C TYR A 777 -21.09 -27.58 -17.82
N GLY A 778 -21.48 -26.39 -18.30
CA GLY A 778 -20.63 -25.50 -19.09
C GLY A 778 -20.07 -24.35 -18.26
N PHE A 779 -18.89 -23.87 -18.60
CA PHE A 779 -18.29 -22.71 -17.97
C PHE A 779 -17.52 -21.83 -18.97
N ALA A 780 -17.16 -20.62 -18.52
CA ALA A 780 -16.26 -19.76 -19.26
C ALA A 780 -15.19 -19.17 -18.34
N SER A 781 -13.99 -18.98 -18.85
CA SER A 781 -12.91 -18.30 -18.15
C SER A 781 -12.33 -17.18 -19.02
N PHE A 782 -12.10 -16.01 -18.44
CA PHE A 782 -11.51 -14.90 -19.15
C PHE A 782 -9.98 -14.98 -19.16
N GLY A 783 -9.37 -15.27 -20.32
CA GLY A 783 -7.94 -15.10 -20.59
C GLY A 783 -7.61 -13.63 -20.84
N THR A 784 -7.55 -12.84 -19.79
CA THR A 784 -7.46 -11.37 -19.91
C THR A 784 -6.12 -10.86 -20.41
N ASN A 785 -5.07 -11.68 -20.46
CA ASN A 785 -3.79 -11.28 -21.08
C ASN A 785 -3.97 -11.07 -22.59
N ASP A 786 -4.38 -12.12 -23.32
CA ASP A 786 -4.61 -12.07 -24.78
C ASP A 786 -5.78 -11.14 -25.13
N ARG A 787 -6.79 -11.11 -24.24
CA ARG A 787 -7.91 -10.19 -24.40
C ARG A 787 -7.51 -8.73 -24.32
N THR A 788 -6.65 -8.34 -23.35
CA THR A 788 -6.15 -6.97 -23.26
C THR A 788 -5.30 -6.62 -24.47
N GLN A 789 -4.41 -7.53 -24.87
CA GLN A 789 -3.59 -7.39 -26.06
C GLN A 789 -4.43 -7.14 -27.32
N THR A 790 -5.42 -7.96 -27.54
CA THR A 790 -6.28 -7.87 -28.76
C THR A 790 -7.25 -6.69 -28.70
N THR A 791 -7.76 -6.33 -27.52
CA THR A 791 -8.69 -5.19 -27.35
C THR A 791 -7.99 -3.86 -27.53
N LEU A 792 -6.77 -3.71 -27.03
CA LEU A 792 -6.01 -2.46 -27.07
C LEU A 792 -5.05 -2.41 -28.27
N ALA A 793 -4.89 -3.51 -29.02
CA ALA A 793 -3.90 -3.66 -30.08
C ALA A 793 -2.46 -3.38 -29.60
N ILE A 794 -2.12 -3.84 -28.40
CA ILE A 794 -0.81 -3.66 -27.75
C ILE A 794 -0.20 -5.04 -27.49
N SER A 795 1.01 -5.29 -28.02
CA SER A 795 1.77 -6.49 -27.70
C SER A 795 2.19 -6.45 -26.22
N ARG A 796 1.90 -7.51 -25.47
CA ARG A 796 2.31 -7.62 -24.06
C ARG A 796 3.83 -7.56 -23.90
N ASP A 797 4.56 -8.24 -24.78
CA ASP A 797 6.01 -8.39 -24.67
C ASP A 797 6.76 -7.11 -25.04
N ASP A 798 6.14 -6.25 -25.88
CA ASP A 798 6.70 -4.95 -26.28
C ASP A 798 6.17 -3.77 -25.46
N ALA A 799 5.17 -3.99 -24.65
CA ALA A 799 4.44 -2.93 -23.92
C ALA A 799 5.31 -2.13 -22.95
N ASP A 800 6.27 -2.76 -22.32
CA ASP A 800 7.15 -2.12 -21.32
C ASP A 800 8.02 -1.00 -21.90
N ARG A 801 8.12 -0.91 -23.23
CA ARG A 801 8.88 0.17 -23.92
C ARG A 801 8.18 1.53 -23.84
N PHE A 802 6.85 1.57 -23.74
CA PHE A 802 6.09 2.82 -23.79
C PHE A 802 4.96 2.94 -22.73
N LEU A 803 4.40 1.83 -22.24
CA LEU A 803 3.31 1.87 -21.25
C LEU A 803 3.65 2.59 -19.94
N PRO A 804 4.88 2.50 -19.38
CA PRO A 804 5.24 3.30 -18.21
C PRO A 804 5.04 4.80 -18.47
N LEU A 805 5.44 5.30 -19.65
CA LEU A 805 5.25 6.70 -20.04
C LEU A 805 3.76 7.08 -20.16
N TYR A 806 2.92 6.15 -20.63
CA TYR A 806 1.47 6.38 -20.76
C TYR A 806 0.80 6.48 -19.38
N VAL A 807 1.27 5.71 -18.41
CA VAL A 807 0.81 5.80 -17.02
C VAL A 807 1.32 7.09 -16.37
N ASP A 808 2.59 7.43 -16.57
CA ASP A 808 3.19 8.67 -16.04
C ASP A 808 2.51 9.93 -16.58
N LYS A 809 2.08 9.90 -17.84
CA LYS A 809 1.31 10.98 -18.48
C LYS A 809 -0.20 10.92 -18.23
N GLU A 810 -0.65 9.99 -17.41
CA GLU A 810 -2.06 9.79 -17.04
C GLU A 810 -2.99 9.48 -18.25
N PHE A 811 -2.42 8.96 -19.36
CA PHE A 811 -3.24 8.44 -20.46
C PHE A 811 -3.93 7.14 -20.07
N PHE A 812 -3.27 6.32 -19.27
CA PHE A 812 -3.87 5.22 -18.53
C PHE A 812 -3.81 5.50 -17.03
N GLU A 813 -4.93 5.37 -16.35
CA GLU A 813 -4.99 5.47 -14.88
C GLU A 813 -4.12 4.40 -14.21
N ARG A 814 -4.07 3.20 -14.81
CA ARG A 814 -3.31 2.03 -14.34
C ARG A 814 -2.72 1.28 -15.51
N HIS A 815 -1.65 0.52 -15.25
CA HIS A 815 -1.04 -0.34 -16.25
C HIS A 815 -2.04 -1.41 -16.72
N PRO A 816 -2.43 -1.46 -18.04
CA PRO A 816 -3.57 -2.24 -18.50
C PRO A 816 -3.37 -3.76 -18.47
N PHE A 817 -2.13 -4.26 -18.30
CA PHE A 817 -1.83 -5.69 -18.10
C PHE A 817 -1.75 -6.09 -16.62
N ILE A 818 -1.82 -5.12 -15.69
CA ILE A 818 -1.86 -5.37 -14.24
C ILE A 818 -3.29 -5.24 -13.72
N SER A 819 -3.95 -4.12 -14.00
CA SER A 819 -5.33 -3.83 -13.61
C SER A 819 -6.23 -3.77 -14.83
N ILE A 820 -7.47 -4.25 -14.70
CA ILE A 820 -8.39 -4.35 -15.83
C ILE A 820 -8.70 -2.97 -16.43
N HIS A 821 -8.44 -2.84 -17.73
CA HIS A 821 -8.76 -1.62 -18.48
C HIS A 821 -10.28 -1.48 -18.69
N PRO A 822 -10.87 -0.26 -18.66
CA PRO A 822 -12.31 -0.05 -18.79
C PRO A 822 -12.94 -0.67 -20.06
N ALA A 823 -12.22 -0.68 -21.19
CA ALA A 823 -12.71 -1.33 -22.41
C ALA A 823 -12.82 -2.85 -22.26
N VAL A 824 -11.83 -3.48 -21.62
CA VAL A 824 -11.84 -4.93 -21.31
C VAL A 824 -12.94 -5.24 -20.31
N GLU A 825 -13.08 -4.44 -19.26
CA GLU A 825 -14.15 -4.59 -18.27
C GLU A 825 -15.53 -4.53 -18.90
N LYS A 826 -15.77 -3.59 -19.83
CA LYS A 826 -17.04 -3.47 -20.53
C LYS A 826 -17.41 -4.74 -21.30
N MET A 827 -16.44 -5.38 -21.95
CA MET A 827 -16.66 -6.65 -22.65
C MET A 827 -16.96 -7.78 -21.67
N VAL A 828 -16.25 -7.84 -20.55
CA VAL A 828 -16.53 -8.82 -19.47
C VAL A 828 -17.95 -8.66 -18.97
N ARG A 829 -18.41 -7.43 -18.70
CA ARG A 829 -19.79 -7.14 -18.28
C ARG A 829 -20.82 -7.59 -19.31
N THR A 830 -20.55 -7.34 -20.59
CA THR A 830 -21.44 -7.76 -21.68
C THR A 830 -21.58 -9.26 -21.71
N PHE A 831 -20.47 -9.99 -21.75
CA PHE A 831 -20.50 -11.48 -21.75
C PHE A 831 -21.23 -12.03 -20.53
N VAL A 832 -20.92 -11.56 -19.31
CA VAL A 832 -21.56 -12.03 -18.08
C VAL A 832 -23.06 -11.80 -18.11
N LYS A 833 -23.50 -10.62 -18.57
CA LYS A 833 -24.94 -10.30 -18.70
C LYS A 833 -25.63 -11.26 -19.65
N ASP A 834 -25.07 -11.45 -20.85
CA ASP A 834 -25.70 -12.26 -21.91
C ASP A 834 -25.65 -13.76 -21.55
N ALA A 835 -24.54 -14.25 -21.00
CA ALA A 835 -24.43 -15.64 -20.52
C ALA A 835 -25.44 -15.95 -19.41
N ARG A 836 -25.62 -15.06 -18.44
CA ARG A 836 -26.57 -15.23 -17.34
C ARG A 836 -28.04 -15.11 -17.78
N ALA A 837 -28.29 -14.44 -18.89
CA ALA A 837 -29.62 -14.39 -19.50
C ALA A 837 -30.01 -15.74 -20.12
N ILE A 838 -29.03 -16.53 -20.58
CA ILE A 838 -29.23 -17.87 -21.14
C ILE A 838 -29.29 -18.91 -20.01
N ASP A 839 -28.29 -18.91 -19.16
CA ASP A 839 -28.21 -19.79 -17.98
C ASP A 839 -27.82 -18.97 -16.74
N PRO A 840 -28.75 -18.69 -15.81
CA PRO A 840 -28.46 -17.97 -14.57
C PRO A 840 -27.40 -18.62 -13.68
N LYS A 841 -27.12 -19.92 -13.85
CA LYS A 841 -26.13 -20.67 -13.06
C LYS A 841 -24.82 -20.88 -13.82
N PHE A 842 -24.69 -20.37 -15.04
CA PHE A 842 -23.49 -20.52 -15.85
C PHE A 842 -22.26 -20.03 -15.09
N GLU A 843 -21.25 -20.86 -14.93
CA GLU A 843 -20.06 -20.52 -14.16
C GLU A 843 -19.09 -19.68 -15.00
N ILE A 844 -18.60 -18.57 -14.42
CA ILE A 844 -17.75 -17.62 -15.11
C ILE A 844 -16.56 -17.24 -14.23
N PHE A 845 -15.36 -17.49 -14.73
CA PHE A 845 -14.10 -17.28 -14.05
C PHE A 845 -13.21 -16.27 -14.80
N ILE A 846 -12.07 -15.95 -14.21
CA ILE A 846 -10.97 -15.23 -14.83
C ILE A 846 -9.67 -15.92 -14.44
N CYS A 847 -8.74 -16.09 -15.37
CA CYS A 847 -7.44 -16.73 -15.14
C CYS A 847 -6.24 -15.90 -15.60
N GLY A 848 -6.46 -14.73 -16.22
CA GLY A 848 -5.37 -13.80 -16.54
C GLY A 848 -4.76 -13.12 -15.30
N GLU A 849 -3.67 -12.38 -15.48
CA GLU A 849 -2.96 -11.69 -14.39
C GLU A 849 -3.85 -10.76 -13.57
N HIS A 850 -4.89 -10.20 -14.16
CA HIS A 850 -5.92 -9.38 -13.51
C HIS A 850 -6.68 -10.09 -12.40
N GLY A 851 -6.77 -11.42 -12.44
CA GLY A 851 -7.44 -12.24 -11.41
C GLY A 851 -6.78 -12.12 -10.03
N GLY A 852 -5.49 -11.76 -9.97
CA GLY A 852 -4.74 -11.52 -8.74
C GLY A 852 -4.54 -10.05 -8.37
N ASP A 853 -5.14 -9.12 -9.11
CA ASP A 853 -5.06 -7.68 -8.83
C ASP A 853 -6.18 -7.24 -7.89
N VAL A 854 -5.81 -6.61 -6.77
CA VAL A 854 -6.74 -6.20 -5.70
C VAL A 854 -7.81 -5.22 -6.20
N TYR A 855 -7.45 -4.30 -7.10
CA TYR A 855 -8.41 -3.37 -7.72
C TYR A 855 -9.41 -4.15 -8.58
N THR A 856 -8.91 -5.00 -9.47
CA THR A 856 -9.72 -5.77 -10.41
C THR A 856 -10.65 -6.74 -9.70
N ILE A 857 -10.21 -7.45 -8.64
CA ILE A 857 -11.06 -8.36 -7.85
C ILE A 857 -12.32 -7.65 -7.34
N GLY A 858 -12.18 -6.40 -6.87
CA GLY A 858 -13.33 -5.60 -6.43
C GLY A 858 -14.33 -5.36 -7.56
N ARG A 859 -13.87 -5.07 -8.78
CA ARG A 859 -14.70 -4.87 -9.97
C ARG A 859 -15.37 -6.16 -10.42
N LEU A 860 -14.62 -7.27 -10.45
CA LEU A 860 -15.14 -8.58 -10.84
C LEU A 860 -16.21 -9.09 -9.87
N HIS A 861 -16.06 -8.78 -8.57
CA HIS A 861 -17.09 -9.04 -7.59
C HIS A 861 -18.40 -8.30 -7.95
N GLU A 862 -18.34 -7.03 -8.31
CA GLU A 862 -19.51 -6.23 -8.72
C GLU A 862 -20.15 -6.71 -10.03
N ILE A 863 -19.34 -7.19 -10.96
CA ILE A 863 -19.81 -7.72 -12.25
C ILE A 863 -20.58 -9.03 -12.04
N GLY A 864 -20.22 -9.82 -11.04
CA GLY A 864 -20.92 -11.06 -10.73
C GLY A 864 -20.22 -12.34 -11.23
N LEU A 865 -18.89 -12.34 -11.36
CA LEU A 865 -18.15 -13.57 -11.67
C LEU A 865 -18.35 -14.63 -10.58
N THR A 866 -18.16 -15.91 -10.94
CA THR A 866 -18.17 -17.05 -10.00
C THR A 866 -16.89 -17.07 -9.18
N GLY A 867 -15.74 -16.87 -9.84
CA GLY A 867 -14.46 -16.93 -9.17
C GLY A 867 -13.33 -16.22 -9.92
N VAL A 868 -12.19 -16.17 -9.25
CA VAL A 868 -10.94 -15.60 -9.76
C VAL A 868 -9.81 -16.59 -9.61
N SER A 869 -8.88 -16.60 -10.57
CA SER A 869 -7.69 -17.44 -10.54
C SER A 869 -6.43 -16.62 -10.78
N MET A 870 -5.36 -16.92 -10.07
CA MET A 870 -4.12 -16.18 -10.09
C MET A 870 -2.92 -17.09 -9.80
N SER A 871 -1.71 -16.56 -10.00
CA SER A 871 -0.50 -17.26 -9.55
C SER A 871 -0.53 -17.56 -8.05
N PRO A 872 0.07 -18.68 -7.59
CA PRO A 872 0.04 -19.09 -6.19
C PRO A 872 0.57 -18.06 -5.19
N GLY A 873 1.45 -17.14 -5.65
CA GLY A 873 1.96 -16.02 -4.84
C GLY A 873 0.91 -15.00 -4.42
N LYS A 874 -0.20 -14.90 -5.18
CA LYS A 874 -1.24 -13.87 -4.97
C LYS A 874 -2.50 -14.39 -4.25
N VAL A 875 -2.53 -15.65 -3.81
CA VAL A 875 -3.74 -16.30 -3.28
C VAL A 875 -4.23 -15.64 -1.99
N TYR A 876 -3.37 -15.38 -1.03
CA TYR A 876 -3.78 -14.79 0.26
C TYR A 876 -4.45 -13.43 0.09
N ARG A 877 -3.81 -12.51 -0.66
CA ARG A 877 -4.38 -11.18 -0.87
C ARG A 877 -5.71 -11.22 -1.61
N SER A 878 -5.86 -12.17 -2.53
CA SER A 878 -7.09 -12.35 -3.29
C SER A 878 -8.23 -12.89 -2.43
N ILE A 879 -7.96 -13.81 -1.50
CA ILE A 879 -8.93 -14.28 -0.50
C ILE A 879 -9.40 -13.11 0.35
N ILE A 880 -8.49 -12.39 0.98
CA ILE A 880 -8.82 -11.25 1.87
C ILE A 880 -9.64 -10.21 1.11
N LYS A 881 -9.18 -9.81 -0.10
CA LYS A 881 -9.90 -8.82 -0.91
C LYS A 881 -11.31 -9.26 -1.30
N ALA A 882 -11.47 -10.49 -1.76
CA ALA A 882 -12.77 -11.01 -2.15
C ALA A 882 -13.75 -11.03 -0.97
N ARG A 883 -13.30 -11.43 0.22
CA ARG A 883 -14.12 -11.48 1.44
C ARG A 883 -14.43 -10.09 1.97
N ALA A 884 -13.43 -9.20 2.05
CA ALA A 884 -13.64 -7.81 2.43
C ALA A 884 -14.66 -7.12 1.51
N ARG A 885 -14.59 -7.37 0.19
CA ARG A 885 -15.54 -6.79 -0.76
C ARG A 885 -16.96 -7.34 -0.56
N GLN A 886 -17.11 -8.62 -0.26
CA GLN A 886 -18.40 -9.22 0.07
C GLN A 886 -19.03 -8.61 1.33
N VAL A 887 -18.23 -8.32 2.36
CA VAL A 887 -18.68 -7.65 3.58
C VAL A 887 -19.13 -6.21 3.27
N GLN A 888 -18.32 -5.46 2.52
CA GLN A 888 -18.59 -4.05 2.18
C GLN A 888 -19.76 -3.87 1.21
N ASN A 889 -19.93 -4.79 0.27
CA ASN A 889 -20.95 -4.76 -0.77
C ASN A 889 -21.49 -6.18 -1.01
N PRO A 890 -22.40 -6.67 -0.14
CA PRO A 890 -22.92 -8.03 -0.22
C PRO A 890 -23.63 -8.28 -1.56
N ARG A 891 -23.21 -9.34 -2.26
CA ARG A 891 -23.97 -9.83 -3.39
C ARG A 891 -25.28 -10.43 -2.89
N LYS A 892 -26.39 -10.11 -3.55
CA LYS A 892 -27.61 -10.92 -3.43
C LYS A 892 -27.23 -12.30 -4.00
N SER A 893 -27.31 -13.35 -3.17
CA SER A 893 -27.01 -14.71 -3.62
C SER A 893 -27.82 -14.97 -4.89
N VAL A 894 -27.14 -15.27 -5.99
CA VAL A 894 -27.78 -15.98 -7.09
C VAL A 894 -28.07 -17.35 -6.51
N LYS A 895 -29.33 -17.56 -6.06
CA LYS A 895 -29.82 -18.84 -5.57
C LYS A 895 -29.84 -19.83 -6.73
#